data_d9bb52b386da15671d7619618f666b24
#
_entry.id   d9bb52b386da15671d7619618f666b24
#
_cell.length_a   1.000
_cell.length_b   1.000
_cell.length_c   1.000
_cell.angle_alpha   90.00
_cell.angle_beta   90.00
_cell.angle_gamma   90.00
#
_symmetry.space_group_name_H-M   'P 1'
#
loop_
_entity.id
_entity.type
_entity.pdbx_description
1 polymer ?
#
loop_
_entity_poly.entity_id
_entity_poly.type
_entity_poly.pdbx_seq_one_letter_code
_entity_poly.pdbx_strand_id
1 'polypeptide(L)'
;MRRIFTPFVLWVMSALVLVSGSALADVLVTSDKDRPKVALVLSGGGARGFAHVGVIKVLEDLGIKVDLVTGTSMGSMVGGGYASGYSVDQMSEIILGVDWREMFAIRPDRSSLNRLRREDDYKNLAIKEVGITDKGLAFPDSVVPSQHLTTFLAKITEHVRSVNDLKQLPIPFGAIATDLSDGSLVVMRDDVNLATAMRASMSVPGAFSPYPYKDHLLVDGGLVQNLPVELAKEMGADIIIAVDVSTPLEKKRQVSSVTAVMGQMVAILTDRNLVESKKKLGPKDILITVDLGELTAADFDKAQAIIDAGEKSARKYEKALKRLAVSKKEFQTWNLARQSVVSEPRDMTIAEVRVEGLKTVNPDFVKEIVDIKPGDKVNVATLNRASDRVWATDDFSVVPFVFEPGPNGTEVLVIEPQEKPWGYNTLRVGGKLSSDFNREHTFDFLLAHTLGWVNQWGGEWRNELQIGETSYFSSMFYQPLGVNSPFFVRPKLYYETQSYDLYNDGGHALGTIENSVFEGSITLGTELSRNAAFSVGAGYAHLKTKPTVGTVPNWERFDTTAPFVELNFRYDNLDDVNFPKKGAFVDFKARRYVHVDESPEKPEVSDYYLSAILPYDWGNDYVSILAARAGSSTIPGRFAIGGLFNMSGAYYGRYTGSDLFTTSLIGMKRINRGGFWGVPVYVGASVEAAHLNQESGNSKFINSDWDSWKKAGSVFVAADSIVGPLYLAVGQTSDQDTAVYFFWGRPFR
;
A
#
# COMPACT_ATOMS: atom_id res chain seq x y z
N MET A 1 -39.07 -30.80 -61.29
CA MET A 1 -38.17 -31.65 -60.52
C MET A 1 -37.03 -30.81 -59.83
N ARG A 2 -37.36 -29.92 -58.96
CA ARG A 2 -36.34 -29.11 -58.23
C ARG A 2 -36.91 -28.59 -56.90
N ARG A 3 -37.49 -29.44 -56.06
CA ARG A 3 -37.99 -29.06 -54.72
C ARG A 3 -38.03 -30.16 -53.67
N ILE A 4 -37.29 -31.28 -53.85
CA ILE A 4 -37.34 -32.42 -52.90
C ILE A 4 -35.96 -32.78 -52.29
N PHE A 5 -34.87 -32.12 -52.68
CA PHE A 5 -33.53 -32.50 -52.20
C PHE A 5 -32.96 -31.65 -51.06
N THR A 6 -33.62 -30.56 -50.68
CA THR A 6 -33.07 -29.61 -49.66
C THR A 6 -33.36 -29.95 -48.20
N PRO A 7 -34.40 -30.68 -47.80
CA PRO A 7 -34.58 -31.00 -46.36
C PRO A 7 -33.79 -32.23 -45.89
N PHE A 8 -33.34 -33.11 -46.79
CA PHE A 8 -32.63 -34.33 -46.38
C PHE A 8 -31.15 -34.11 -46.06
N VAL A 9 -30.49 -33.16 -46.71
CA VAL A 9 -29.08 -32.84 -46.45
C VAL A 9 -28.93 -32.04 -45.15
N LEU A 10 -29.90 -31.20 -44.78
CA LEU A 10 -29.89 -30.49 -43.49
C LEU A 10 -30.15 -31.40 -42.30
N TRP A 11 -30.94 -32.49 -42.48
CA TRP A 11 -31.20 -33.45 -41.40
C TRP A 11 -30.02 -34.40 -41.16
N VAL A 12 -29.26 -34.75 -42.19
CA VAL A 12 -28.04 -35.57 -42.07
C VAL A 12 -26.88 -34.75 -41.47
N MET A 13 -26.78 -33.44 -41.76
CA MET A 13 -25.78 -32.59 -41.11
C MET A 13 -26.12 -32.26 -39.65
N SER A 14 -27.38 -32.13 -39.29
CA SER A 14 -27.82 -31.95 -37.90
C SER A 14 -27.66 -33.22 -37.07
N ALA A 15 -27.81 -34.40 -37.65
CA ALA A 15 -27.56 -35.68 -36.96
C ALA A 15 -26.06 -35.96 -36.77
N LEU A 16 -25.19 -35.50 -37.69
CA LEU A 16 -23.73 -35.66 -37.56
C LEU A 16 -23.11 -34.71 -36.52
N VAL A 17 -23.70 -33.54 -36.26
CA VAL A 17 -23.25 -32.62 -35.22
C VAL A 17 -23.73 -33.03 -33.83
N LEU A 18 -24.84 -33.75 -33.71
CA LEU A 18 -25.32 -34.29 -32.44
C LEU A 18 -24.64 -35.60 -32.00
N VAL A 19 -24.06 -36.35 -32.94
CA VAL A 19 -23.31 -37.59 -32.61
C VAL A 19 -21.85 -37.30 -32.27
N SER A 20 -21.28 -36.16 -32.73
CA SER A 20 -19.92 -35.80 -32.37
C SER A 20 -19.80 -35.09 -31.00
N GLY A 21 -20.90 -34.55 -30.47
CA GLY A 21 -20.92 -33.96 -29.14
C GLY A 21 -21.01 -34.93 -27.96
N SER A 22 -21.63 -36.10 -28.17
CA SER A 22 -21.74 -37.16 -27.15
C SER A 22 -20.56 -38.13 -27.14
N ALA A 23 -19.84 -38.26 -28.25
CA ALA A 23 -18.66 -39.14 -28.33
C ALA A 23 -17.39 -38.52 -27.71
N LEU A 24 -17.35 -37.20 -27.54
CA LEU A 24 -16.25 -36.51 -26.81
C LEU A 24 -16.48 -36.48 -25.29
N ALA A 25 -17.73 -36.60 -24.84
CA ALA A 25 -18.03 -36.69 -23.40
C ALA A 25 -17.81 -38.13 -22.88
N ASP A 26 -18.01 -39.17 -23.71
CA ASP A 26 -17.80 -40.56 -23.30
C ASP A 26 -16.34 -41.03 -23.39
N VAL A 27 -15.45 -40.31 -24.07
CA VAL A 27 -14.01 -40.63 -24.09
C VAL A 27 -13.28 -40.26 -22.80
N LEU A 28 -13.90 -39.42 -21.95
CA LEU A 28 -13.33 -39.02 -20.66
C LEU A 28 -13.75 -39.89 -19.47
N VAL A 29 -14.58 -40.90 -19.66
CA VAL A 29 -15.01 -41.86 -18.63
C VAL A 29 -14.62 -43.27 -18.98
N THR A 30 -13.39 -43.54 -19.35
CA THR A 30 -12.82 -44.87 -19.12
C THR A 30 -12.36 -44.87 -17.66
N SER A 31 -13.14 -45.47 -16.80
CA SER A 31 -12.85 -45.65 -15.39
C SER A 31 -11.49 -46.33 -15.21
N ASP A 32 -10.54 -45.57 -14.70
CA ASP A 32 -9.24 -46.06 -14.20
C ASP A 32 -9.49 -46.78 -12.84
N LYS A 33 -10.29 -47.85 -12.86
CA LYS A 33 -10.77 -48.53 -11.66
C LYS A 33 -9.69 -49.29 -10.91
N ASP A 34 -8.51 -49.48 -11.50
CA ASP A 34 -7.47 -50.35 -10.94
C ASP A 34 -6.18 -49.63 -10.49
N ARG A 35 -6.08 -48.28 -10.72
CA ARG A 35 -4.90 -47.53 -10.27
C ARG A 35 -5.14 -46.86 -8.94
N PRO A 36 -4.19 -46.93 -7.98
CA PRO A 36 -4.29 -46.18 -6.73
C PRO A 36 -4.33 -44.66 -6.98
N LYS A 37 -5.24 -43.95 -6.33
CA LYS A 37 -5.36 -42.51 -6.39
C LYS A 37 -4.19 -41.85 -5.66
N VAL A 38 -3.44 -41.02 -6.37
CA VAL A 38 -2.27 -40.29 -5.86
C VAL A 38 -2.68 -38.87 -5.44
N ALA A 39 -2.50 -38.57 -4.18
CA ALA A 39 -2.68 -37.23 -3.64
C ALA A 39 -1.35 -36.47 -3.56
N LEU A 40 -1.40 -35.18 -3.90
CA LEU A 40 -0.32 -34.21 -3.63
C LEU A 40 -0.72 -33.36 -2.43
N VAL A 41 0.06 -33.42 -1.36
CA VAL A 41 -0.21 -32.68 -0.11
C VAL A 41 0.90 -31.66 0.12
N LEU A 42 0.55 -30.38 0.16
CA LEU A 42 1.48 -29.27 0.18
C LEU A 42 1.39 -28.47 1.49
N SER A 43 2.49 -28.40 2.24
CA SER A 43 2.53 -27.65 3.48
C SER A 43 2.57 -26.13 3.28
N GLY A 44 2.17 -25.36 4.28
CA GLY A 44 2.46 -23.95 4.38
C GLY A 44 3.95 -23.69 4.66
N GLY A 45 4.38 -22.43 4.42
CA GLY A 45 5.77 -22.04 4.65
C GLY A 45 6.15 -20.64 4.16
N GLY A 46 5.21 -19.76 3.85
CA GLY A 46 5.47 -18.44 3.26
C GLY A 46 6.23 -18.58 1.93
N ALA A 47 7.26 -17.74 1.69
CA ALA A 47 8.07 -17.79 0.48
C ALA A 47 8.68 -19.18 0.20
N ARG A 48 9.02 -19.94 1.25
CA ARG A 48 9.54 -21.32 1.14
C ARG A 48 8.59 -22.23 0.34
N GLY A 49 7.29 -21.91 0.31
CA GLY A 49 6.28 -22.66 -0.46
C GLY A 49 6.45 -22.59 -1.97
N PHE A 50 7.23 -21.64 -2.51
CA PHE A 50 7.58 -21.63 -3.93
C PHE A 50 8.35 -22.89 -4.36
N ALA A 51 9.00 -23.59 -3.43
CA ALA A 51 9.65 -24.87 -3.68
C ALA A 51 8.68 -25.97 -4.16
N HIS A 52 7.38 -25.86 -3.83
CA HIS A 52 6.37 -26.79 -4.35
C HIS A 52 6.32 -26.81 -5.89
N VAL A 53 6.56 -25.67 -6.55
CA VAL A 53 6.62 -25.58 -8.02
C VAL A 53 7.75 -26.48 -8.56
N GLY A 54 8.94 -26.39 -7.95
CA GLY A 54 10.08 -27.24 -8.32
C GLY A 54 9.81 -28.75 -8.08
N VAL A 55 9.08 -29.07 -7.00
CA VAL A 55 8.66 -30.47 -6.75
C VAL A 55 7.68 -30.93 -7.82
N ILE A 56 6.64 -30.13 -8.13
CA ILE A 56 5.63 -30.45 -9.15
C ILE A 56 6.30 -30.65 -10.51
N LYS A 57 7.31 -29.85 -10.86
CA LYS A 57 8.12 -30.04 -12.06
C LYS A 57 8.69 -31.46 -12.16
N VAL A 58 9.27 -31.97 -11.07
CA VAL A 58 9.82 -33.32 -11.03
C VAL A 58 8.71 -34.37 -11.18
N LEU A 59 7.54 -34.15 -10.56
CA LEU A 59 6.40 -35.08 -10.72
C LEU A 59 5.93 -35.13 -12.19
N GLU A 60 5.83 -33.98 -12.87
CA GLU A 60 5.47 -33.95 -14.31
C GLU A 60 6.54 -34.58 -15.19
N ASP A 61 7.85 -34.29 -14.93
CA ASP A 61 8.95 -34.92 -15.66
C ASP A 61 8.94 -36.45 -15.57
N LEU A 62 8.53 -36.98 -14.42
CA LEU A 62 8.42 -38.41 -14.18
C LEU A 62 7.10 -39.03 -14.69
N GLY A 63 6.17 -38.25 -15.19
CA GLY A 63 4.88 -38.70 -15.68
C GLY A 63 3.93 -39.13 -14.55
N ILE A 64 3.93 -38.47 -13.43
CA ILE A 64 3.07 -38.80 -12.28
C ILE A 64 1.74 -38.05 -12.40
N LYS A 65 0.65 -38.80 -12.57
CA LYS A 65 -0.70 -38.26 -12.59
C LYS A 65 -1.19 -38.06 -11.15
N VAL A 66 -1.51 -36.82 -10.80
CA VAL A 66 -2.04 -36.41 -9.49
C VAL A 66 -3.59 -36.44 -9.59
N ASP A 67 -4.25 -37.15 -8.67
CA ASP A 67 -5.71 -37.33 -8.70
C ASP A 67 -6.44 -36.36 -7.75
N LEU A 68 -5.76 -35.83 -6.75
CA LEU A 68 -6.26 -34.77 -5.86
C LEU A 68 -5.12 -34.00 -5.23
N VAL A 69 -5.39 -32.74 -4.83
CA VAL A 69 -4.42 -31.86 -4.19
C VAL A 69 -5.01 -31.30 -2.91
N THR A 70 -4.23 -31.30 -1.85
CA THR A 70 -4.57 -30.54 -0.63
C THR A 70 -3.43 -29.63 -0.25
N GLY A 71 -3.74 -28.44 0.28
CA GLY A 71 -2.72 -27.45 0.59
C GLY A 71 -3.09 -26.53 1.74
N THR A 72 -2.06 -25.98 2.41
CA THR A 72 -2.22 -25.00 3.48
C THR A 72 -1.37 -23.78 3.15
N SER A 73 -1.89 -22.57 3.38
CA SER A 73 -1.15 -21.30 3.19
C SER A 73 -0.55 -21.20 1.77
N MET A 74 0.74 -20.97 1.61
CA MET A 74 1.41 -20.97 0.29
C MET A 74 1.24 -22.29 -0.45
N GLY A 75 1.15 -23.43 0.26
CA GLY A 75 0.81 -24.72 -0.35
C GLY A 75 -0.60 -24.74 -0.95
N SER A 76 -1.54 -23.97 -0.40
CA SER A 76 -2.88 -23.80 -0.98
C SER A 76 -2.84 -22.98 -2.28
N MET A 77 -2.00 -21.94 -2.33
CA MET A 77 -1.82 -21.09 -3.53
C MET A 77 -1.19 -21.90 -4.68
N VAL A 78 -0.06 -22.55 -4.43
CA VAL A 78 0.64 -23.35 -5.45
C VAL A 78 -0.20 -24.57 -5.84
N GLY A 79 -0.76 -25.29 -4.85
CA GLY A 79 -1.58 -26.48 -5.07
C GLY A 79 -2.88 -26.17 -5.80
N GLY A 80 -3.56 -25.11 -5.44
CA GLY A 80 -4.78 -24.65 -6.10
C GLY A 80 -4.52 -24.13 -7.52
N GLY A 81 -3.40 -23.41 -7.72
CA GLY A 81 -2.95 -23.01 -9.06
C GLY A 81 -2.70 -24.23 -9.95
N TYR A 82 -2.00 -25.24 -9.45
CA TYR A 82 -1.80 -26.51 -10.16
C TYR A 82 -3.12 -27.24 -10.42
N ALA A 83 -3.98 -27.31 -9.42
CA ALA A 83 -5.29 -28.00 -9.51
C ALA A 83 -6.25 -27.30 -10.49
N SER A 84 -6.15 -25.98 -10.66
CA SER A 84 -6.96 -25.21 -11.59
C SER A 84 -6.52 -25.32 -13.05
N GLY A 85 -5.35 -25.96 -13.32
CA GLY A 85 -4.89 -26.24 -14.68
C GLY A 85 -3.59 -25.57 -15.09
N TYR A 86 -3.00 -24.67 -14.32
CA TYR A 86 -1.72 -24.04 -14.69
C TYR A 86 -0.61 -25.07 -14.89
N SER A 87 0.20 -24.87 -15.92
CA SER A 87 1.45 -25.60 -16.09
C SER A 87 2.50 -25.12 -15.08
N VAL A 88 3.55 -25.90 -14.87
CA VAL A 88 4.70 -25.52 -14.03
C VAL A 88 5.34 -24.24 -14.54
N ASP A 89 5.48 -24.09 -15.86
CA ASP A 89 6.09 -22.92 -16.48
C ASP A 89 5.23 -21.66 -16.21
N GLN A 90 3.90 -21.75 -16.39
CA GLN A 90 2.98 -20.66 -16.07
C GLN A 90 3.01 -20.28 -14.58
N MET A 91 3.05 -21.26 -13.67
CA MET A 91 3.16 -20.98 -12.24
C MET A 91 4.48 -20.30 -11.90
N SER A 92 5.59 -20.74 -12.50
CA SER A 92 6.91 -20.10 -12.33
C SER A 92 6.91 -18.68 -12.86
N GLU A 93 6.36 -18.44 -14.05
CA GLU A 93 6.23 -17.11 -14.65
C GLU A 93 5.40 -16.17 -13.77
N ILE A 94 4.25 -16.63 -13.28
CA ILE A 94 3.39 -15.86 -12.36
C ILE A 94 4.18 -15.49 -11.12
N ILE A 95 4.83 -16.44 -10.43
CA ILE A 95 5.56 -16.20 -9.17
C ILE A 95 6.74 -15.25 -9.36
N LEU A 96 7.51 -15.42 -10.44
CA LEU A 96 8.69 -14.61 -10.75
C LEU A 96 8.31 -13.21 -11.27
N GLY A 97 7.13 -13.07 -11.87
CA GLY A 97 6.61 -11.80 -12.39
C GLY A 97 5.95 -10.90 -11.34
N VAL A 98 5.69 -11.38 -10.13
CA VAL A 98 5.08 -10.57 -9.07
C VAL A 98 6.13 -9.66 -8.42
N ASP A 99 5.81 -8.36 -8.29
CA ASP A 99 6.52 -7.51 -7.34
C ASP A 99 6.01 -7.79 -5.91
N TRP A 100 6.73 -8.68 -5.22
CA TRP A 100 6.38 -9.08 -3.87
C TRP A 100 6.51 -7.94 -2.85
N ARG A 101 7.26 -6.88 -3.14
CA ARG A 101 7.35 -5.70 -2.28
C ARG A 101 6.07 -4.89 -2.36
N GLU A 102 5.54 -4.71 -3.56
CA GLU A 102 4.25 -4.08 -3.77
C GLU A 102 3.12 -4.93 -3.17
N MET A 103 3.19 -6.26 -3.33
CA MET A 103 2.22 -7.21 -2.74
C MET A 103 2.06 -7.05 -1.23
N PHE A 104 3.16 -6.75 -0.54
CA PHE A 104 3.19 -6.54 0.93
C PHE A 104 3.31 -5.06 1.31
N ALA A 105 3.04 -4.14 0.39
CA ALA A 105 3.04 -2.71 0.70
C ALA A 105 2.01 -2.40 1.79
N ILE A 106 2.43 -1.63 2.79
CA ILE A 106 1.60 -1.29 3.97
C ILE A 106 0.51 -0.27 3.60
N ARG A 107 0.67 0.45 2.49
CA ARG A 107 -0.25 1.49 2.00
C ARG A 107 -0.49 1.32 0.50
N PRO A 108 -1.60 1.88 -0.02
CA PRO A 108 -1.77 2.08 -1.45
C PRO A 108 -0.62 2.90 -2.04
N ASP A 109 -0.35 2.69 -3.33
CA ASP A 109 0.52 3.60 -4.07
C ASP A 109 0.03 5.04 -3.87
N ARG A 110 0.94 5.94 -3.50
CA ARG A 110 0.63 7.33 -3.20
C ARG A 110 -0.08 8.03 -4.36
N SER A 111 0.26 7.67 -5.59
CA SER A 111 -0.39 8.22 -6.78
C SER A 111 -1.87 7.85 -6.89
N SER A 112 -2.29 6.76 -6.23
CA SER A 112 -3.68 6.30 -6.18
C SER A 112 -4.50 6.94 -5.06
N LEU A 113 -3.85 7.48 -4.00
CA LEU A 113 -4.52 8.10 -2.87
C LEU A 113 -5.35 9.32 -3.28
N ASN A 114 -6.42 9.59 -2.56
CA ASN A 114 -7.16 10.84 -2.69
C ASN A 114 -6.34 12.03 -2.14
N ARG A 115 -6.74 13.26 -2.46
CA ARG A 115 -6.04 14.49 -2.08
C ARG A 115 -5.87 14.63 -0.57
N LEU A 116 -6.90 14.38 0.23
CA LEU A 116 -6.85 14.54 1.69
C LEU A 116 -5.82 13.61 2.32
N ARG A 117 -5.76 12.36 1.86
CA ARG A 117 -4.78 11.38 2.36
C ARG A 117 -3.36 11.76 1.95
N ARG A 118 -3.16 12.33 0.76
CA ARG A 118 -1.86 12.88 0.36
C ARG A 118 -1.45 14.14 1.16
N GLU A 119 -2.41 14.99 1.55
CA GLU A 119 -2.14 16.10 2.46
C GLU A 119 -1.63 15.63 3.83
N ASP A 120 -2.13 14.51 4.33
CA ASP A 120 -1.66 13.92 5.59
C ASP A 120 -0.21 13.45 5.56
N ASP A 121 0.28 13.01 4.41
CA ASP A 121 1.68 12.58 4.27
C ASP A 121 2.67 13.68 4.63
N TYR A 122 2.29 14.96 4.45
CA TYR A 122 3.14 16.11 4.80
C TYR A 122 3.21 16.40 6.30
N LYS A 123 2.44 15.72 7.13
CA LYS A 123 2.35 15.98 8.58
C LYS A 123 3.22 15.07 9.45
N ASN A 124 4.01 14.17 8.84
CA ASN A 124 4.80 13.15 9.55
C ASN A 124 3.97 12.30 10.53
N LEU A 125 2.75 11.96 10.16
CA LEU A 125 1.87 11.11 10.97
C LEU A 125 2.29 9.65 10.89
N ALA A 126 2.07 8.91 11.99
CA ALA A 126 2.22 7.46 11.98
C ALA A 126 1.35 6.82 10.89
N ILE A 127 1.87 5.76 10.27
CA ILE A 127 1.20 5.05 9.17
C ILE A 127 -0.13 4.46 9.63
N LYS A 128 -0.13 3.86 10.81
CA LYS A 128 -1.32 3.22 11.37
C LYS A 128 -2.07 4.17 12.27
N GLU A 129 -3.37 4.17 12.13
CA GLU A 129 -4.32 4.90 12.96
C GLU A 129 -4.87 4.01 14.06
N VAL A 130 -5.34 4.62 15.15
CA VAL A 130 -6.00 3.95 16.27
C VAL A 130 -7.44 4.43 16.30
N GLY A 131 -8.39 3.50 16.25
CA GLY A 131 -9.82 3.82 16.34
C GLY A 131 -10.24 4.16 17.77
N ILE A 132 -11.19 5.08 17.88
CA ILE A 132 -11.91 5.39 19.13
C ILE A 132 -13.30 4.80 18.99
N THR A 133 -13.60 3.78 19.79
CA THR A 133 -14.90 3.09 19.79
C THR A 133 -15.59 3.22 21.15
N ASP A 134 -16.82 2.82 21.24
CA ASP A 134 -17.59 2.70 22.50
C ASP A 134 -16.94 1.74 23.51
N LYS A 135 -16.10 0.81 23.04
CA LYS A 135 -15.36 -0.15 23.87
C LYS A 135 -13.93 0.30 24.22
N GLY A 136 -13.54 1.50 23.79
CA GLY A 136 -12.21 2.07 23.98
C GLY A 136 -11.37 2.14 22.70
N LEU A 137 -10.05 2.05 22.81
CA LEU A 137 -9.15 2.14 21.69
C LEU A 137 -9.12 0.82 20.90
N ALA A 138 -9.31 0.91 19.60
CA ALA A 138 -9.25 -0.20 18.65
C ALA A 138 -8.02 -0.06 17.75
N PHE A 139 -7.22 -1.11 17.67
CA PHE A 139 -6.01 -1.15 16.85
C PHE A 139 -6.27 -1.92 15.55
N PRO A 140 -5.55 -1.62 14.47
CA PRO A 140 -5.58 -2.43 13.26
C PRO A 140 -5.23 -3.89 13.56
N ASP A 141 -5.95 -4.80 12.94
CA ASP A 141 -5.85 -6.25 13.14
C ASP A 141 -4.70 -6.91 12.36
N SER A 142 -4.03 -6.14 11.49
CA SER A 142 -2.96 -6.63 10.63
C SER A 142 -1.91 -5.55 10.33
N VAL A 143 -0.71 -6.00 10.01
CA VAL A 143 0.38 -5.11 9.55
C VAL A 143 0.24 -4.85 8.05
N VAL A 144 -0.04 -5.88 7.25
CA VAL A 144 -0.15 -5.80 5.79
C VAL A 144 -1.61 -5.78 5.38
N PRO A 145 -2.06 -4.80 4.56
CA PRO A 145 -3.39 -4.81 3.98
C PRO A 145 -3.59 -6.03 3.07
N SER A 146 -4.79 -6.59 3.11
CA SER A 146 -5.12 -7.78 2.33
C SER A 146 -5.46 -7.50 0.86
N GLN A 147 -5.53 -6.23 0.45
CA GLN A 147 -6.02 -5.81 -0.87
C GLN A 147 -5.24 -6.42 -2.03
N HIS A 148 -3.91 -6.23 -2.06
CA HIS A 148 -3.09 -6.74 -3.17
C HIS A 148 -3.11 -8.26 -3.28
N LEU A 149 -3.11 -8.98 -2.14
CA LEU A 149 -3.26 -10.43 -2.13
C LEU A 149 -4.63 -10.85 -2.69
N THR A 150 -5.70 -10.16 -2.30
CA THR A 150 -7.07 -10.45 -2.76
C THR A 150 -7.20 -10.25 -4.27
N THR A 151 -6.72 -9.13 -4.81
CA THR A 151 -6.77 -8.85 -6.25
C THR A 151 -5.85 -9.76 -7.06
N PHE A 152 -4.69 -10.13 -6.50
CA PHE A 152 -3.79 -11.12 -7.12
C PHE A 152 -4.45 -12.50 -7.22
N LEU A 153 -5.05 -13.00 -6.13
CA LEU A 153 -5.74 -14.28 -6.14
C LEU A 153 -6.94 -14.28 -7.10
N ALA A 154 -7.73 -13.20 -7.14
CA ALA A 154 -8.81 -13.05 -8.11
C ALA A 154 -8.29 -13.16 -9.55
N LYS A 155 -7.13 -12.56 -9.86
CA LYS A 155 -6.50 -12.61 -11.17
C LYS A 155 -6.05 -14.02 -11.56
N ILE A 156 -5.33 -14.71 -10.68
CA ILE A 156 -4.80 -16.06 -11.02
C ILE A 156 -5.85 -17.15 -11.01
N THR A 157 -7.05 -16.90 -10.48
CA THR A 157 -8.15 -17.87 -10.47
C THR A 157 -9.29 -17.50 -11.42
N GLU A 158 -9.11 -16.49 -12.27
CA GLU A 158 -10.14 -15.95 -13.15
C GLU A 158 -10.78 -17.04 -14.04
N HIS A 159 -9.97 -17.93 -14.59
CA HIS A 159 -10.41 -18.98 -15.51
C HIS A 159 -11.31 -20.03 -14.85
N VAL A 160 -11.30 -20.14 -13.51
CA VAL A 160 -12.15 -21.06 -12.72
C VAL A 160 -13.07 -20.32 -11.75
N ARG A 161 -13.29 -19.00 -11.92
CA ARG A 161 -14.06 -18.16 -11.01
C ARG A 161 -15.50 -18.62 -10.75
N SER A 162 -16.10 -19.31 -11.72
CA SER A 162 -17.45 -19.84 -11.59
C SER A 162 -17.53 -21.21 -10.88
N VAL A 163 -16.39 -21.80 -10.52
CA VAL A 163 -16.35 -23.07 -9.80
C VAL A 163 -16.45 -22.79 -8.31
N ASN A 164 -17.58 -23.16 -7.70
CA ASN A 164 -17.87 -23.00 -6.27
C ASN A 164 -17.79 -24.33 -5.48
N ASP A 165 -17.50 -25.44 -6.13
CA ASP A 165 -17.17 -26.72 -5.53
C ASP A 165 -15.80 -27.15 -6.06
N LEU A 166 -14.77 -27.04 -5.23
CA LEU A 166 -13.38 -27.27 -5.64
C LEU A 166 -13.08 -28.75 -6.00
N LYS A 167 -14.02 -29.65 -5.78
CA LYS A 167 -13.97 -31.01 -6.32
C LYS A 167 -14.16 -31.06 -7.84
N GLN A 168 -14.73 -29.98 -8.43
CA GLN A 168 -14.98 -29.88 -9.88
C GLN A 168 -13.82 -29.20 -10.64
N LEU A 169 -12.76 -28.81 -9.97
CA LEU A 169 -11.52 -28.34 -10.62
C LEU A 169 -10.92 -29.50 -11.47
N PRO A 170 -10.08 -29.18 -12.46
CA PRO A 170 -9.37 -30.19 -13.25
C PRO A 170 -8.66 -31.25 -12.41
N ILE A 171 -8.14 -30.88 -11.24
CA ILE A 171 -7.76 -31.80 -10.17
C ILE A 171 -8.56 -31.41 -8.92
N PRO A 172 -9.34 -32.29 -8.31
CA PRO A 172 -10.02 -32.02 -7.04
C PRO A 172 -9.10 -31.40 -5.98
N PHE A 173 -9.54 -30.31 -5.37
CA PHE A 173 -8.71 -29.53 -4.46
C PHE A 173 -9.40 -29.29 -3.13
N GLY A 174 -8.60 -29.19 -2.05
CA GLY A 174 -9.05 -28.73 -0.74
C GLY A 174 -7.96 -27.94 -0.02
N ALA A 175 -8.33 -26.80 0.56
CA ALA A 175 -7.47 -25.99 1.41
C ALA A 175 -7.90 -26.06 2.88
N ILE A 176 -6.98 -25.76 3.79
CA ILE A 176 -7.24 -25.71 5.24
C ILE A 176 -7.18 -24.25 5.69
N ALA A 177 -8.16 -23.86 6.51
CA ALA A 177 -8.14 -22.65 7.32
C ALA A 177 -8.41 -23.00 8.78
N THR A 178 -8.18 -22.03 9.68
CA THR A 178 -8.45 -22.14 11.11
C THR A 178 -9.50 -21.12 11.49
N ASP A 179 -10.56 -21.51 12.21
CA ASP A 179 -11.46 -20.54 12.81
C ASP A 179 -10.79 -19.90 14.03
N LEU A 180 -10.66 -18.58 13.99
CA LEU A 180 -10.02 -17.81 15.07
C LEU A 180 -10.84 -17.81 16.36
N SER A 181 -12.15 -18.07 16.28
CA SER A 181 -13.07 -17.98 17.43
C SER A 181 -12.88 -19.15 18.41
N ASP A 182 -12.56 -20.36 17.90
CA ASP A 182 -12.47 -21.57 18.72
C ASP A 182 -11.26 -22.46 18.41
N GLY A 183 -10.46 -22.08 17.38
CA GLY A 183 -9.31 -22.85 16.93
C GLY A 183 -9.68 -24.10 16.12
N SER A 184 -10.92 -24.25 15.67
CA SER A 184 -11.34 -25.41 14.88
C SER A 184 -10.77 -25.37 13.46
N LEU A 185 -10.61 -26.58 12.89
CA LEU A 185 -10.20 -26.76 11.50
C LEU A 185 -11.38 -26.52 10.57
N VAL A 186 -11.20 -25.68 9.56
CA VAL A 186 -12.19 -25.43 8.51
C VAL A 186 -11.66 -25.91 7.17
N VAL A 187 -12.36 -26.83 6.54
CA VAL A 187 -12.04 -27.34 5.19
C VAL A 187 -12.68 -26.43 4.15
N MET A 188 -11.84 -25.79 3.35
CA MET A 188 -12.25 -24.92 2.25
C MET A 188 -12.26 -25.73 0.94
N ARG A 189 -13.38 -26.37 0.64
CA ARG A 189 -13.55 -27.24 -0.52
C ARG A 189 -14.96 -27.15 -1.12
N ASP A 190 -15.98 -27.18 -0.28
CA ASP A 190 -17.39 -27.24 -0.67
C ASP A 190 -18.01 -25.83 -0.55
N ASP A 191 -18.80 -25.42 -1.53
CA ASP A 191 -19.51 -24.13 -1.55
C ASP A 191 -18.57 -22.91 -1.34
N VAL A 192 -17.43 -22.95 -2.02
CA VAL A 192 -16.39 -21.90 -1.98
C VAL A 192 -15.65 -21.84 -3.30
N ASN A 193 -15.36 -20.64 -3.80
CA ASN A 193 -14.47 -20.46 -4.94
C ASN A 193 -12.99 -20.55 -4.54
N LEU A 194 -12.13 -20.78 -5.55
CA LEU A 194 -10.71 -21.03 -5.33
C LEU A 194 -9.98 -19.81 -4.72
N ALA A 195 -10.30 -18.59 -5.16
CA ALA A 195 -9.68 -17.36 -4.62
C ALA A 195 -9.96 -17.22 -3.12
N THR A 196 -11.21 -17.42 -2.70
CA THR A 196 -11.63 -17.37 -1.30
C THR A 196 -10.96 -18.45 -0.47
N ALA A 197 -10.87 -19.68 -0.97
CA ALA A 197 -10.22 -20.79 -0.27
C ALA A 197 -8.73 -20.52 -0.04
N MET A 198 -8.01 -20.06 -1.07
CA MET A 198 -6.61 -19.65 -0.95
C MET A 198 -6.47 -18.48 0.02
N ARG A 199 -7.31 -17.42 -0.12
CA ARG A 199 -7.22 -16.22 0.70
C ARG A 199 -7.42 -16.53 2.20
N ALA A 200 -8.41 -17.36 2.53
CA ALA A 200 -8.65 -17.79 3.90
C ALA A 200 -7.45 -18.57 4.46
N SER A 201 -6.96 -19.54 3.69
CA SER A 201 -5.81 -20.39 4.06
C SER A 201 -4.50 -19.60 4.25
N MET A 202 -4.37 -18.42 3.64
CA MET A 202 -3.18 -17.57 3.68
C MET A 202 -3.28 -16.40 4.68
N SER A 203 -4.32 -16.35 5.52
CA SER A 203 -4.54 -15.27 6.50
C SER A 203 -3.65 -15.43 7.72
N VAL A 204 -2.33 -15.29 7.56
CA VAL A 204 -1.33 -15.43 8.63
C VAL A 204 -1.58 -14.41 9.73
N PRO A 205 -1.82 -14.82 11.00
CA PRO A 205 -2.10 -13.89 12.09
C PRO A 205 -0.99 -12.86 12.29
N GLY A 206 -1.40 -11.59 12.44
CA GLY A 206 -0.51 -10.45 12.57
C GLY A 206 0.06 -9.93 11.26
N ALA A 207 0.18 -10.77 10.23
CA ALA A 207 0.56 -10.31 8.88
C ALA A 207 -0.66 -9.80 8.12
N PHE A 208 -1.68 -10.62 7.93
CA PHE A 208 -2.91 -10.30 7.21
C PHE A 208 -4.12 -10.33 8.14
N SER A 209 -5.14 -9.52 7.79
CA SER A 209 -6.42 -9.55 8.51
C SER A 209 -7.07 -10.92 8.41
N PRO A 210 -7.72 -11.39 9.50
CA PRO A 210 -8.58 -12.57 9.45
C PRO A 210 -9.64 -12.42 8.35
N TYR A 211 -9.97 -13.51 7.67
CA TYR A 211 -10.92 -13.52 6.57
C TYR A 211 -12.32 -13.93 7.07
N PRO A 212 -13.32 -13.04 7.01
CA PRO A 212 -14.69 -13.41 7.35
C PRO A 212 -15.27 -14.31 6.25
N TYR A 213 -15.81 -15.46 6.64
CA TYR A 213 -16.44 -16.39 5.73
C TYR A 213 -17.61 -17.09 6.40
N LYS A 214 -18.84 -16.82 5.93
CA LYS A 214 -20.09 -17.26 6.60
C LYS A 214 -20.07 -16.82 8.08
N ASP A 215 -20.27 -17.75 9.01
CA ASP A 215 -20.25 -17.49 10.45
C ASP A 215 -18.84 -17.63 11.08
N HIS A 216 -17.78 -17.83 10.27
CA HIS A 216 -16.41 -18.03 10.70
C HIS A 216 -15.54 -16.80 10.51
N LEU A 217 -14.54 -16.65 11.36
CA LEU A 217 -13.44 -15.69 11.19
C LEU A 217 -12.15 -16.46 10.96
N LEU A 218 -11.75 -16.60 9.71
CA LEU A 218 -10.71 -17.52 9.29
C LEU A 218 -9.32 -16.91 9.31
N VAL A 219 -8.37 -17.68 9.82
CA VAL A 219 -6.93 -17.42 9.76
C VAL A 219 -6.20 -18.59 9.12
N ASP A 220 -4.87 -18.46 8.92
CA ASP A 220 -4.03 -19.44 8.25
C ASP A 220 -4.21 -20.85 8.84
N GLY A 221 -4.41 -21.81 7.95
CA GLY A 221 -4.62 -23.20 8.31
C GLY A 221 -3.41 -23.88 8.97
N GLY A 222 -2.21 -23.29 8.83
CA GLY A 222 -1.00 -23.77 9.44
C GLY A 222 -1.05 -23.84 10.97
N LEU A 223 -1.96 -23.08 11.62
CA LEU A 223 -2.14 -23.15 13.07
C LEU A 223 -2.67 -24.51 13.54
N VAL A 224 -3.52 -25.18 12.75
CA VAL A 224 -4.18 -26.44 13.13
C VAL A 224 -3.70 -27.62 12.29
N GLN A 225 -3.43 -27.44 10.99
CA GLN A 225 -2.98 -28.50 10.09
C GLN A 225 -2.11 -27.98 8.95
N ASN A 226 -0.81 -27.82 9.21
CA ASN A 226 0.12 -27.26 8.20
C ASN A 226 0.39 -28.21 7.02
N LEU A 227 0.28 -29.50 7.20
CA LEU A 227 0.43 -30.52 6.15
C LEU A 227 -0.85 -31.38 6.11
N PRO A 228 -1.81 -31.07 5.19
CA PRO A 228 -3.18 -31.61 5.25
C PRO A 228 -3.31 -33.05 4.73
N VAL A 229 -2.60 -33.97 5.39
CA VAL A 229 -2.59 -35.42 5.10
C VAL A 229 -3.97 -36.05 5.37
N GLU A 230 -4.61 -35.63 6.47
CA GLU A 230 -5.93 -36.16 6.85
C GLU A 230 -6.98 -35.81 5.79
N LEU A 231 -6.99 -34.55 5.34
CA LEU A 231 -7.91 -34.12 4.28
C LEU A 231 -7.71 -34.93 3.00
N ALA A 232 -6.45 -35.21 2.60
CA ALA A 232 -6.17 -36.02 1.43
C ALA A 232 -6.74 -37.44 1.56
N LYS A 233 -6.65 -38.07 2.75
CA LYS A 233 -7.25 -39.35 3.06
C LYS A 233 -8.78 -39.33 2.98
N GLU A 234 -9.40 -38.29 3.55
CA GLU A 234 -10.85 -38.08 3.49
C GLU A 234 -11.34 -37.86 2.07
N MET A 235 -10.53 -37.26 1.20
CA MET A 235 -10.81 -37.12 -0.22
C MET A 235 -10.58 -38.40 -1.02
N GLY A 236 -10.14 -39.49 -0.37
CA GLY A 236 -10.01 -40.82 -0.95
C GLY A 236 -8.64 -41.10 -1.59
N ALA A 237 -7.57 -40.54 -1.08
CA ALA A 237 -6.19 -40.87 -1.49
C ALA A 237 -5.79 -42.29 -1.06
N ASP A 238 -5.24 -43.05 -1.99
CA ASP A 238 -4.64 -44.37 -1.73
C ASP A 238 -3.12 -44.26 -1.43
N ILE A 239 -2.48 -43.25 -2.06
CA ILE A 239 -1.05 -42.92 -1.90
C ILE A 239 -0.90 -41.41 -1.79
N ILE A 240 -0.09 -40.97 -0.84
CA ILE A 240 0.19 -39.54 -0.58
C ILE A 240 1.64 -39.21 -0.94
N ILE A 241 1.81 -38.18 -1.77
CA ILE A 241 3.08 -37.48 -1.91
C ILE A 241 2.97 -36.20 -1.08
N ALA A 242 3.54 -36.21 0.11
CA ALA A 242 3.55 -35.09 1.03
C ALA A 242 4.82 -34.26 0.84
N VAL A 243 4.69 -32.95 0.71
CA VAL A 243 5.80 -32.02 0.52
C VAL A 243 5.86 -31.06 1.70
N ASP A 244 6.94 -31.15 2.47
CA ASP A 244 7.20 -30.33 3.64
C ASP A 244 8.24 -29.26 3.33
N VAL A 245 7.81 -28.00 3.40
CA VAL A 245 8.63 -26.79 3.25
C VAL A 245 8.60 -25.91 4.51
N SER A 246 8.12 -26.43 5.64
CA SER A 246 7.93 -25.69 6.87
C SER A 246 9.23 -25.07 7.38
N THR A 247 9.09 -23.95 8.09
CA THR A 247 10.22 -23.23 8.66
C THR A 247 10.71 -23.93 9.94
N PRO A 248 12.00 -24.26 10.06
CA PRO A 248 12.54 -24.75 11.32
C PRO A 248 12.38 -23.73 12.45
N LEU A 249 12.20 -24.21 13.69
CA LEU A 249 12.13 -23.35 14.87
C LEU A 249 13.45 -22.58 15.06
N GLU A 250 13.37 -21.27 15.30
CA GLU A 250 14.53 -20.44 15.56
C GLU A 250 15.23 -20.80 16.88
N LYS A 251 16.55 -20.80 16.84
CA LYS A 251 17.39 -21.06 18.01
C LYS A 251 17.46 -19.83 18.91
N LYS A 252 17.45 -20.04 20.23
CA LYS A 252 17.30 -19.14 21.40
C LYS A 252 17.74 -17.66 21.36
N ARG A 253 18.34 -17.10 20.33
CA ARG A 253 18.96 -15.75 20.39
C ARG A 253 18.37 -14.70 19.46
N GLN A 254 17.37 -15.02 18.65
CA GLN A 254 16.89 -14.11 17.59
C GLN A 254 15.49 -13.52 17.84
N VAL A 255 14.80 -13.92 18.92
CA VAL A 255 13.45 -13.45 19.23
C VAL A 255 13.55 -12.19 20.10
N SER A 256 13.68 -11.02 19.44
CA SER A 256 13.94 -9.73 20.12
C SER A 256 12.83 -8.69 19.97
N SER A 257 11.72 -9.02 19.28
CA SER A 257 10.58 -8.10 19.07
C SER A 257 9.25 -8.80 19.27
N VAL A 258 8.17 -8.03 19.48
CA VAL A 258 6.80 -8.57 19.60
C VAL A 258 6.42 -9.37 18.35
N THR A 259 6.75 -8.87 17.16
CA THR A 259 6.51 -9.55 15.89
C THR A 259 7.29 -10.86 15.77
N ALA A 260 8.55 -10.89 16.23
CA ALA A 260 9.35 -12.11 16.26
C ALA A 260 8.79 -13.14 17.26
N VAL A 261 8.28 -12.69 18.42
CA VAL A 261 7.60 -13.58 19.40
C VAL A 261 6.33 -14.17 18.77
N MET A 262 5.51 -13.36 18.12
CA MET A 262 4.28 -13.84 17.42
C MET A 262 4.63 -14.85 16.33
N GLY A 263 5.62 -14.54 15.48
CA GLY A 263 6.09 -15.45 14.44
C GLY A 263 6.59 -16.78 15.01
N GLN A 264 7.33 -16.74 16.12
CA GLN A 264 7.79 -17.96 16.80
C GLN A 264 6.64 -18.78 17.42
N MET A 265 5.60 -18.11 17.95
CA MET A 265 4.41 -18.83 18.45
C MET A 265 3.68 -19.56 17.32
N VAL A 266 3.49 -18.89 16.18
CA VAL A 266 2.92 -19.51 14.97
C VAL A 266 3.79 -20.69 14.52
N ALA A 267 5.11 -20.53 14.46
CA ALA A 267 6.04 -21.59 14.09
C ALA A 267 5.97 -22.81 15.04
N ILE A 268 5.84 -22.59 16.35
CA ILE A 268 5.69 -23.67 17.35
C ILE A 268 4.38 -24.45 17.13
N LEU A 269 3.27 -23.76 16.90
CA LEU A 269 1.98 -24.40 16.62
C LEU A 269 2.04 -25.21 15.33
N THR A 270 2.60 -24.62 14.29
CA THR A 270 2.79 -25.24 12.97
C THR A 270 3.67 -26.50 13.06
N ASP A 271 4.80 -26.44 13.76
CA ASP A 271 5.72 -27.58 13.93
C ASP A 271 5.05 -28.76 14.67
N ARG A 272 4.29 -28.46 15.73
CA ARG A 272 3.59 -29.52 16.50
C ARG A 272 2.58 -30.27 15.63
N ASN A 273 1.71 -29.57 14.91
CA ASN A 273 0.70 -30.23 14.06
C ASN A 273 1.33 -30.92 12.85
N LEU A 274 2.44 -30.38 12.31
CA LEU A 274 3.23 -31.00 11.27
C LEU A 274 3.76 -32.40 11.69
N VAL A 275 4.30 -32.50 12.90
CA VAL A 275 4.76 -33.79 13.44
C VAL A 275 3.62 -34.81 13.54
N GLU A 276 2.44 -34.37 13.97
CA GLU A 276 1.26 -35.26 14.03
C GLU A 276 0.77 -35.68 12.63
N SER A 277 0.72 -34.76 11.68
CA SER A 277 0.36 -35.08 10.29
C SER A 277 1.34 -36.08 9.64
N LYS A 278 2.66 -35.92 9.88
CA LYS A 278 3.68 -36.86 9.39
C LYS A 278 3.50 -38.29 9.95
N LYS A 279 3.06 -38.46 11.19
CA LYS A 279 2.79 -39.78 11.80
C LYS A 279 1.64 -40.53 11.10
N LYS A 280 0.75 -39.79 10.39
CA LYS A 280 -0.38 -40.37 9.68
C LYS A 280 -0.04 -40.87 8.29
N LEU A 281 1.19 -40.61 7.80
CA LEU A 281 1.68 -41.19 6.55
C LEU A 281 1.91 -42.67 6.70
N GLY A 282 1.45 -43.45 5.71
CA GLY A 282 1.62 -44.89 5.68
C GLY A 282 2.88 -45.33 4.92
N PRO A 283 3.19 -46.64 4.90
CA PRO A 283 4.42 -47.15 4.28
C PRO A 283 4.48 -47.00 2.77
N LYS A 284 3.34 -46.73 2.11
CA LYS A 284 3.26 -46.49 0.66
C LYS A 284 3.45 -44.98 0.31
N ASP A 285 3.26 -44.09 1.30
CA ASP A 285 3.33 -42.67 1.11
C ASP A 285 4.78 -42.17 0.98
N ILE A 286 4.97 -41.06 0.32
CA ILE A 286 6.29 -40.46 0.09
C ILE A 286 6.32 -39.07 0.75
N LEU A 287 7.18 -38.89 1.73
CA LEU A 287 7.43 -37.58 2.34
C LEU A 287 8.67 -36.95 1.71
N ILE A 288 8.50 -35.84 1.02
CA ILE A 288 9.57 -35.00 0.46
C ILE A 288 9.79 -33.82 1.42
N THR A 289 10.89 -33.87 2.17
CA THR A 289 11.33 -32.70 2.95
C THR A 289 12.28 -31.88 2.11
N VAL A 290 11.94 -30.64 1.84
CA VAL A 290 12.73 -29.75 0.99
C VAL A 290 13.85 -29.10 1.80
N ASP A 291 15.09 -29.26 1.32
CA ASP A 291 16.27 -28.65 1.90
C ASP A 291 16.42 -27.22 1.34
N LEU A 292 16.02 -26.22 2.12
CA LEU A 292 16.03 -24.82 1.76
C LEU A 292 17.20 -24.04 2.39
N GLY A 293 18.07 -24.73 3.17
CA GLY A 293 19.21 -24.08 3.81
C GLY A 293 18.79 -22.88 4.65
N GLU A 294 19.39 -21.73 4.35
CA GLU A 294 19.12 -20.46 5.04
C GLU A 294 17.96 -19.64 4.46
N LEU A 295 17.27 -20.16 3.42
CA LEU A 295 16.11 -19.48 2.85
C LEU A 295 14.93 -19.50 3.83
N THR A 296 14.39 -18.32 4.13
CA THR A 296 13.35 -18.10 5.12
C THR A 296 11.95 -17.96 4.51
N ALA A 297 10.92 -17.97 5.35
CA ALA A 297 9.55 -17.70 4.94
C ALA A 297 9.31 -16.28 4.38
N ALA A 298 10.26 -15.36 4.57
CA ALA A 298 10.20 -13.97 4.13
C ALA A 298 11.03 -13.66 2.87
N ASP A 299 11.75 -14.63 2.31
CA ASP A 299 12.65 -14.45 1.14
C ASP A 299 11.88 -14.50 -0.20
N PHE A 300 10.84 -13.70 -0.33
CA PHE A 300 10.02 -13.64 -1.56
C PHE A 300 10.80 -13.17 -2.80
N ASP A 301 11.84 -12.39 -2.60
CA ASP A 301 12.75 -11.91 -3.66
C ASP A 301 13.74 -12.98 -4.16
N LYS A 302 13.77 -14.15 -3.51
CA LYS A 302 14.62 -15.29 -3.87
C LYS A 302 13.80 -16.45 -4.48
N ALA A 303 12.66 -16.15 -5.09
CA ALA A 303 11.71 -17.14 -5.58
C ALA A 303 12.37 -18.20 -6.49
N GLN A 304 13.24 -17.82 -7.45
CA GLN A 304 13.92 -18.76 -8.32
C GLN A 304 14.79 -19.76 -7.55
N ALA A 305 15.60 -19.28 -6.60
CA ALA A 305 16.45 -20.15 -5.80
C ALA A 305 15.65 -21.15 -4.95
N ILE A 306 14.45 -20.74 -4.48
CA ILE A 306 13.54 -21.57 -3.72
C ILE A 306 12.93 -22.67 -4.62
N ILE A 307 12.50 -22.31 -5.83
CA ILE A 307 11.98 -23.26 -6.83
C ILE A 307 13.06 -24.30 -7.17
N ASP A 308 14.29 -23.87 -7.45
CA ASP A 308 15.42 -24.76 -7.77
C ASP A 308 15.75 -25.71 -6.61
N ALA A 309 15.67 -25.24 -5.36
CA ALA A 309 15.87 -26.09 -4.19
C ALA A 309 14.77 -27.15 -4.05
N GLY A 310 13.53 -26.80 -4.42
CA GLY A 310 12.41 -27.75 -4.51
C GLY A 310 12.67 -28.85 -5.51
N GLU A 311 13.04 -28.50 -6.75
CA GLU A 311 13.42 -29.46 -7.78
C GLU A 311 14.57 -30.38 -7.31
N LYS A 312 15.66 -29.79 -6.84
CA LYS A 312 16.83 -30.53 -6.36
C LYS A 312 16.46 -31.51 -5.24
N SER A 313 15.60 -31.12 -4.32
CA SER A 313 15.17 -32.00 -3.23
C SER A 313 14.28 -33.14 -3.70
N ALA A 314 13.32 -32.86 -4.61
CA ALA A 314 12.44 -33.89 -5.17
C ALA A 314 13.19 -34.95 -5.96
N ARG A 315 14.24 -34.56 -6.71
CA ARG A 315 15.12 -35.49 -7.46
C ARG A 315 15.76 -36.57 -6.57
N LYS A 316 15.98 -36.29 -5.29
CA LYS A 316 16.50 -37.31 -4.34
C LYS A 316 15.53 -38.49 -4.15
N TYR A 317 14.23 -38.27 -4.40
CA TYR A 317 13.17 -39.28 -4.24
C TYR A 317 12.76 -39.92 -5.59
N GLU A 318 13.44 -39.63 -6.69
CA GLU A 318 13.10 -40.04 -8.04
C GLU A 318 12.82 -41.54 -8.15
N LYS A 319 13.63 -42.41 -7.51
CA LYS A 319 13.43 -43.87 -7.50
C LYS A 319 12.12 -44.28 -6.88
N ALA A 320 11.71 -43.60 -5.79
CA ALA A 320 10.42 -43.89 -5.14
C ALA A 320 9.24 -43.36 -5.95
N LEU A 321 9.39 -42.17 -6.52
CA LEU A 321 8.36 -41.48 -7.31
C LEU A 321 8.08 -42.20 -8.64
N LYS A 322 9.10 -42.68 -9.34
CA LYS A 322 8.95 -43.40 -10.61
C LYS A 322 7.99 -44.61 -10.55
N ARG A 323 7.75 -45.18 -9.37
CA ARG A 323 6.79 -46.27 -9.17
C ARG A 323 5.34 -45.85 -9.39
N LEU A 324 5.08 -44.51 -9.29
CA LEU A 324 3.74 -43.91 -9.43
C LEU A 324 3.49 -43.37 -10.84
N ALA A 325 4.51 -43.44 -11.73
CA ALA A 325 4.40 -42.95 -13.09
C ALA A 325 3.40 -43.73 -13.91
N VAL A 326 2.60 -43.05 -14.69
CA VAL A 326 1.72 -43.63 -15.70
C VAL A 326 2.42 -43.69 -17.06
N SER A 327 1.79 -44.31 -18.07
CA SER A 327 2.35 -44.30 -19.41
C SER A 327 2.49 -42.86 -19.94
N LYS A 328 3.51 -42.61 -20.77
CA LYS A 328 3.76 -41.27 -21.36
C LYS A 328 2.51 -40.75 -22.10
N LYS A 329 1.80 -41.60 -22.80
CA LYS A 329 0.58 -41.25 -23.55
C LYS A 329 -0.55 -40.83 -22.59
N GLU A 330 -0.75 -41.58 -21.52
CA GLU A 330 -1.76 -41.30 -20.52
C GLU A 330 -1.49 -40.00 -19.81
N PHE A 331 -0.23 -39.79 -19.33
CA PHE A 331 0.18 -38.55 -18.71
C PHE A 331 -0.04 -37.33 -19.61
N GLN A 332 0.39 -37.43 -20.87
CA GLN A 332 0.23 -36.32 -21.83
C GLN A 332 -1.25 -36.01 -22.09
N THR A 333 -2.10 -37.04 -22.26
CA THR A 333 -3.54 -36.82 -22.45
C THR A 333 -4.19 -36.15 -21.24
N TRP A 334 -3.90 -36.63 -20.04
CA TRP A 334 -4.38 -36.04 -18.79
C TRP A 334 -3.87 -34.61 -18.59
N ASN A 335 -2.57 -34.36 -18.79
CA ASN A 335 -1.97 -33.06 -18.58
C ASN A 335 -2.48 -31.99 -19.55
N LEU A 336 -2.67 -32.35 -20.82
CA LEU A 336 -3.27 -31.49 -21.85
C LEU A 336 -4.75 -31.16 -21.50
N ALA A 337 -5.53 -32.18 -21.10
CA ALA A 337 -6.92 -31.95 -20.69
C ALA A 337 -7.02 -30.99 -19.47
N ARG A 338 -6.16 -31.17 -18.48
CA ARG A 338 -6.08 -30.30 -17.31
C ARG A 338 -5.73 -28.86 -17.70
N GLN A 339 -4.71 -28.67 -18.54
CA GLN A 339 -4.24 -27.34 -18.94
C GLN A 339 -5.18 -26.62 -19.91
N SER A 340 -6.05 -27.36 -20.63
CA SER A 340 -7.01 -26.76 -21.56
C SER A 340 -8.09 -25.89 -20.92
N VAL A 341 -8.23 -25.92 -19.59
CA VAL A 341 -9.17 -25.08 -18.83
C VAL A 341 -8.62 -23.66 -18.67
N VAL A 342 -7.29 -23.52 -18.67
CA VAL A 342 -6.65 -22.18 -18.59
C VAL A 342 -6.89 -21.47 -19.92
N SER A 343 -7.71 -20.46 -19.88
CA SER A 343 -8.07 -19.64 -21.04
C SER A 343 -7.56 -18.20 -20.88
N GLU A 344 -7.40 -17.50 -22.01
CA GLU A 344 -7.15 -16.07 -21.99
C GLU A 344 -8.25 -15.32 -21.22
N PRO A 345 -7.92 -14.22 -20.54
CA PRO A 345 -8.87 -13.37 -19.84
C PRO A 345 -10.03 -12.99 -20.79
N ARG A 346 -11.25 -13.18 -20.35
CA ARG A 346 -12.45 -12.87 -21.17
C ARG A 346 -13.17 -11.66 -20.62
N ASP A 347 -13.58 -10.79 -21.53
CA ASP A 347 -14.49 -9.71 -21.16
C ASP A 347 -15.86 -10.28 -20.78
N MET A 348 -16.39 -9.79 -19.68
CA MET A 348 -17.70 -10.10 -19.13
C MET A 348 -18.63 -8.91 -19.36
N THR A 349 -19.85 -9.14 -19.79
CA THR A 349 -20.87 -8.09 -19.89
C THR A 349 -21.60 -7.98 -18.56
N ILE A 350 -21.54 -6.82 -17.92
CA ILE A 350 -22.15 -6.57 -16.60
C ILE A 350 -23.63 -6.24 -16.79
N ALA A 351 -24.51 -6.99 -16.13
CA ALA A 351 -25.95 -6.70 -16.09
C ALA A 351 -26.31 -5.70 -15.01
N GLU A 352 -25.64 -5.78 -13.86
CA GLU A 352 -25.92 -4.98 -12.66
C GLU A 352 -24.65 -4.84 -11.84
N VAL A 353 -24.50 -3.71 -11.11
CA VAL A 353 -23.45 -3.50 -10.11
C VAL A 353 -24.12 -3.31 -8.76
N ARG A 354 -23.85 -4.22 -7.83
CA ARG A 354 -24.32 -4.15 -6.43
C ARG A 354 -23.16 -3.89 -5.50
N VAL A 355 -23.40 -3.10 -4.46
CA VAL A 355 -22.46 -2.87 -3.36
C VAL A 355 -23.12 -3.33 -2.09
N GLU A 356 -22.52 -4.26 -1.39
CA GLU A 356 -23.10 -4.92 -0.22
C GLU A 356 -22.17 -4.82 1.01
N GLY A 357 -22.71 -5.06 2.21
CA GLY A 357 -21.93 -5.17 3.45
C GLY A 357 -21.59 -3.84 4.14
N LEU A 358 -21.91 -2.68 3.56
CA LEU A 358 -21.61 -1.37 4.15
C LEU A 358 -22.60 -0.99 5.26
N LYS A 359 -22.09 -0.34 6.31
CA LYS A 359 -22.86 0.15 7.46
C LYS A 359 -22.80 1.67 7.60
N THR A 360 -21.64 2.25 7.35
CA THR A 360 -21.34 3.67 7.56
C THR A 360 -21.14 4.39 6.23
N VAL A 361 -20.40 3.79 5.33
CA VAL A 361 -20.07 4.37 4.02
C VAL A 361 -21.28 4.27 3.09
N ASN A 362 -21.56 5.35 2.35
CA ASN A 362 -22.63 5.37 1.35
C ASN A 362 -22.27 4.44 0.18
N PRO A 363 -23.10 3.44 -0.17
CA PRO A 363 -22.86 2.55 -1.31
C PRO A 363 -22.71 3.27 -2.66
N ASP A 364 -23.37 4.40 -2.86
CA ASP A 364 -23.27 5.17 -4.09
C ASP A 364 -21.88 5.79 -4.26
N PHE A 365 -21.17 6.10 -3.17
CA PHE A 365 -19.77 6.53 -3.22
C PHE A 365 -18.87 5.48 -3.84
N VAL A 366 -19.06 4.22 -3.46
CA VAL A 366 -18.30 3.10 -4.03
C VAL A 366 -18.63 2.91 -5.51
N LYS A 367 -19.93 2.95 -5.88
CA LYS A 367 -20.37 2.81 -7.27
C LYS A 367 -19.78 3.88 -8.18
N GLU A 368 -19.78 5.14 -7.74
CA GLU A 368 -19.21 6.26 -8.49
C GLU A 368 -17.70 6.10 -8.74
N ILE A 369 -16.94 5.57 -7.75
CA ILE A 369 -15.49 5.35 -7.89
C ILE A 369 -15.20 4.16 -8.80
N VAL A 370 -16.00 3.11 -8.72
CA VAL A 370 -15.88 1.91 -9.56
C VAL A 370 -16.12 2.29 -11.02
N ASP A 371 -17.08 3.15 -11.30
CA ASP A 371 -17.44 3.69 -12.63
C ASP A 371 -17.63 2.58 -13.68
N ILE A 372 -18.38 1.53 -13.30
CA ILE A 372 -18.81 0.45 -14.18
C ILE A 372 -20.33 0.47 -14.23
N LYS A 373 -20.90 0.42 -15.45
CA LYS A 373 -22.33 0.53 -15.69
C LYS A 373 -22.90 -0.74 -16.31
N PRO A 374 -24.19 -0.99 -16.12
CA PRO A 374 -24.87 -2.05 -16.86
C PRO A 374 -24.65 -1.93 -18.37
N GLY A 375 -24.23 -3.02 -18.99
CA GLY A 375 -23.87 -3.10 -20.39
C GLY A 375 -22.36 -3.01 -20.68
N ASP A 376 -21.55 -2.56 -19.73
CA ASP A 376 -20.11 -2.49 -19.90
C ASP A 376 -19.47 -3.89 -20.02
N LYS A 377 -18.44 -3.96 -20.84
CA LYS A 377 -17.57 -5.15 -20.96
C LYS A 377 -16.31 -4.95 -20.13
N VAL A 378 -16.11 -5.79 -19.17
CA VAL A 378 -14.99 -5.73 -18.23
C VAL A 378 -14.31 -7.08 -18.09
N ASN A 379 -13.03 -7.06 -17.73
CA ASN A 379 -12.27 -8.23 -17.29
C ASN A 379 -11.76 -8.04 -15.86
N VAL A 380 -11.24 -9.09 -15.27
CA VAL A 380 -10.74 -9.07 -13.88
C VAL A 380 -9.65 -8.02 -13.68
N ALA A 381 -8.79 -7.76 -14.67
CA ALA A 381 -7.77 -6.71 -14.55
C ALA A 381 -8.38 -5.30 -14.45
N THR A 382 -9.49 -5.02 -15.16
CA THR A 382 -10.23 -3.75 -15.04
C THR A 382 -10.89 -3.63 -13.67
N LEU A 383 -11.46 -4.72 -13.18
CA LEU A 383 -12.10 -4.78 -11.86
C LEU A 383 -11.09 -4.63 -10.72
N ASN A 384 -9.92 -5.26 -10.83
CA ASN A 384 -8.85 -5.08 -9.85
C ASN A 384 -8.46 -3.60 -9.74
N ARG A 385 -8.27 -2.90 -10.88
CA ARG A 385 -8.00 -1.45 -10.87
C ARG A 385 -9.15 -0.64 -10.26
N ALA A 386 -10.40 -1.04 -10.48
CA ALA A 386 -11.56 -0.38 -9.87
C ALA A 386 -11.59 -0.62 -8.35
N SER A 387 -11.36 -1.85 -7.91
CA SER A 387 -11.24 -2.24 -6.51
C SER A 387 -10.09 -1.47 -5.82
N ASP A 388 -8.92 -1.36 -6.45
CA ASP A 388 -7.78 -0.60 -5.92
C ASP A 388 -8.07 0.90 -5.82
N ARG A 389 -8.86 1.49 -6.76
CA ARG A 389 -9.31 2.89 -6.63
C ARG A 389 -10.20 3.11 -5.42
N VAL A 390 -11.11 2.18 -5.14
CA VAL A 390 -11.98 2.24 -3.94
C VAL A 390 -11.13 2.08 -2.68
N TRP A 391 -10.22 1.12 -2.66
CA TRP A 391 -9.32 0.92 -1.52
C TRP A 391 -8.41 2.13 -1.26
N ALA A 392 -7.97 2.84 -2.31
CA ALA A 392 -7.14 4.03 -2.21
C ALA A 392 -7.85 5.26 -1.61
N THR A 393 -9.15 5.20 -1.34
CA THR A 393 -9.87 6.22 -0.53
C THR A 393 -9.44 6.17 0.93
N ASP A 394 -8.83 5.05 1.36
CA ASP A 394 -8.47 4.75 2.74
C ASP A 394 -9.67 4.61 3.70
N ASP A 395 -10.83 4.28 3.14
CA ASP A 395 -12.04 4.01 3.93
C ASP A 395 -12.24 2.52 4.23
N PHE A 396 -11.54 1.64 3.51
CA PHE A 396 -11.74 0.20 3.55
C PHE A 396 -10.46 -0.56 3.89
N SER A 397 -10.58 -1.68 4.59
CA SER A 397 -9.48 -2.60 4.84
C SER A 397 -9.16 -3.45 3.60
N VAL A 398 -10.19 -3.87 2.87
CA VAL A 398 -10.10 -4.61 1.59
C VAL A 398 -11.38 -4.41 0.79
N VAL A 399 -11.29 -4.51 -0.53
CA VAL A 399 -12.42 -4.34 -1.47
C VAL A 399 -12.50 -5.54 -2.40
N PRO A 400 -12.99 -6.70 -1.93
CA PRO A 400 -13.22 -7.85 -2.79
C PRO A 400 -14.43 -7.65 -3.71
N PHE A 401 -14.48 -8.44 -4.77
CA PHE A 401 -15.63 -8.53 -5.65
C PHE A 401 -15.89 -9.98 -6.05
N VAL A 402 -17.14 -10.29 -6.30
CA VAL A 402 -17.61 -11.60 -6.79
C VAL A 402 -18.57 -11.41 -7.95
N PHE A 403 -18.80 -12.50 -8.69
CA PHE A 403 -19.76 -12.50 -9.79
C PHE A 403 -20.90 -13.45 -9.46
N GLU A 404 -22.11 -13.01 -9.77
CA GLU A 404 -23.30 -13.84 -9.78
C GLU A 404 -23.83 -13.97 -11.21
N PRO A 405 -24.42 -15.12 -11.58
CA PRO A 405 -25.03 -15.27 -12.88
C PRO A 405 -26.13 -14.25 -13.13
N GLY A 406 -26.02 -13.49 -14.20
CA GLY A 406 -27.04 -12.55 -14.67
C GLY A 406 -27.90 -13.15 -15.79
N PRO A 407 -28.92 -12.42 -16.28
CA PRO A 407 -29.78 -12.85 -17.38
C PRO A 407 -29.01 -12.93 -18.69
N ASN A 408 -29.37 -13.87 -19.58
CA ASN A 408 -28.83 -13.98 -20.94
C ASN A 408 -27.31 -14.13 -21.02
N GLY A 409 -26.67 -14.79 -20.04
CA GLY A 409 -25.21 -15.00 -20.02
C GLY A 409 -24.39 -13.77 -19.67
N THR A 410 -25.01 -12.75 -19.06
CA THR A 410 -24.34 -11.62 -18.42
C THR A 410 -23.97 -11.95 -16.98
N GLU A 411 -23.21 -11.07 -16.32
CA GLU A 411 -22.78 -11.21 -14.93
C GLU A 411 -23.34 -10.05 -14.07
N VAL A 412 -23.71 -10.34 -12.84
CA VAL A 412 -23.93 -9.32 -11.80
C VAL A 412 -22.64 -9.15 -11.03
N LEU A 413 -22.09 -7.94 -11.03
CA LEU A 413 -20.91 -7.61 -10.25
C LEU A 413 -21.31 -7.22 -8.83
N VAL A 414 -20.92 -8.01 -7.85
CA VAL A 414 -21.12 -7.70 -6.42
C VAL A 414 -19.79 -7.27 -5.82
N ILE A 415 -19.74 -6.06 -5.29
CA ILE A 415 -18.58 -5.49 -4.60
C ILE A 415 -18.90 -5.49 -3.12
N GLU A 416 -18.01 -6.05 -2.31
CA GLU A 416 -18.20 -6.26 -0.87
C GLU A 416 -17.12 -5.55 -0.05
N PRO A 417 -17.04 -4.19 -0.06
CA PRO A 417 -15.99 -3.47 0.62
C PRO A 417 -16.08 -3.71 2.13
N GLN A 418 -14.99 -4.10 2.74
CA GLN A 418 -14.92 -4.29 4.18
C GLN A 418 -14.50 -2.96 4.84
N GLU A 419 -15.42 -2.35 5.58
CA GLU A 419 -15.14 -1.17 6.38
C GLU A 419 -14.06 -1.47 7.42
N LYS A 420 -13.27 -0.46 7.79
CA LYS A 420 -12.21 -0.60 8.81
C LYS A 420 -12.78 -1.07 10.14
N PRO A 421 -12.34 -2.19 10.72
CA PRO A 421 -12.89 -2.72 11.97
C PRO A 421 -12.65 -1.80 13.18
N TRP A 422 -11.68 -0.87 13.08
CA TRP A 422 -11.44 0.18 14.10
C TRP A 422 -12.24 1.46 13.86
N GLY A 423 -13.10 1.50 12.83
CA GLY A 423 -14.04 2.58 12.55
C GLY A 423 -13.41 3.83 11.92
N TYR A 424 -14.21 4.89 11.85
CA TYR A 424 -13.86 6.17 11.20
C TYR A 424 -13.57 7.30 12.19
N ASN A 425 -13.67 7.03 13.49
CA ASN A 425 -13.27 7.94 14.56
C ASN A 425 -11.85 7.55 15.00
N THR A 426 -10.84 8.26 14.50
CA THR A 426 -9.46 7.79 14.59
C THR A 426 -8.50 8.82 15.16
N LEU A 427 -7.44 8.32 15.79
CA LEU A 427 -6.29 9.09 16.25
C LEU A 427 -5.03 8.61 15.53
N ARG A 428 -4.18 9.57 15.15
CA ARG A 428 -2.80 9.34 14.71
C ARG A 428 -1.86 10.25 15.47
N VAL A 429 -0.64 9.78 15.72
CA VAL A 429 0.43 10.56 16.31
C VAL A 429 1.50 10.84 15.26
N GLY A 430 2.17 11.95 15.39
CA GLY A 430 3.25 12.33 14.51
C GLY A 430 4.36 13.04 15.28
N GLY A 431 5.51 13.18 14.64
CA GLY A 431 6.62 13.86 15.28
C GLY A 431 7.71 14.26 14.31
N LYS A 432 8.49 15.23 14.77
CA LYS A 432 9.69 15.73 14.12
C LYS A 432 10.72 16.05 15.20
N LEU A 433 11.97 15.77 14.93
CA LEU A 433 13.08 16.17 15.78
C LEU A 433 14.23 16.64 14.90
N SER A 434 14.79 17.79 15.25
CA SER A 434 15.92 18.37 14.54
C SER A 434 16.95 18.87 15.54
N SER A 435 18.23 18.67 15.21
CA SER A 435 19.34 19.22 15.98
C SER A 435 20.47 19.58 15.02
N ASP A 436 21.07 20.76 15.21
CA ASP A 436 22.31 21.17 14.55
C ASP A 436 23.55 20.91 15.44
N PHE A 437 23.37 20.23 16.58
CA PHE A 437 24.37 19.94 17.62
C PHE A 437 25.12 21.19 18.17
N ASN A 438 24.62 22.38 17.88
CA ASN A 438 25.23 23.62 18.29
C ASN A 438 24.25 24.56 18.97
N ARG A 439 23.24 25.04 18.26
CA ARG A 439 22.33 26.10 18.72
C ARG A 439 20.88 25.70 18.74
N GLU A 440 20.45 24.87 17.77
CA GLU A 440 19.04 24.54 17.58
C GLU A 440 18.79 23.08 17.90
N HIS A 441 17.88 22.88 18.86
CA HIS A 441 17.32 21.57 19.19
C HIS A 441 15.81 21.71 19.22
N THR A 442 15.15 21.28 18.17
CA THR A 442 13.71 21.44 18.03
C THR A 442 13.01 20.09 18.00
N PHE A 443 11.82 20.05 18.54
CA PHE A 443 10.92 18.92 18.41
C PHE A 443 9.52 19.44 18.12
N ASP A 444 8.75 18.63 17.40
CA ASP A 444 7.30 18.79 17.27
C ASP A 444 6.65 17.43 17.56
N PHE A 445 5.61 17.46 18.36
CA PHE A 445 4.72 16.31 18.59
C PHE A 445 3.34 16.67 18.09
N LEU A 446 2.78 15.86 17.21
CA LEU A 446 1.47 16.05 16.59
C LEU A 446 0.51 14.95 17.02
N LEU A 447 -0.66 15.35 17.47
CA LEU A 447 -1.83 14.51 17.67
C LEU A 447 -2.90 14.92 16.65
N ALA A 448 -3.33 14.00 15.81
CA ALA A 448 -4.35 14.24 14.79
C ALA A 448 -5.55 13.32 15.04
N HIS A 449 -6.72 13.91 15.22
CA HIS A 449 -8.01 13.25 15.33
C HIS A 449 -8.80 13.45 14.04
N THR A 450 -9.41 12.38 13.53
CA THR A 450 -10.31 12.44 12.37
C THR A 450 -11.58 11.68 12.68
N LEU A 451 -12.72 12.35 12.52
CA LEU A 451 -14.04 11.73 12.48
C LEU A 451 -14.54 11.78 11.04
N GLY A 452 -14.41 10.67 10.33
CA GLY A 452 -14.87 10.50 8.94
C GLY A 452 -16.34 10.10 8.87
N TRP A 453 -16.91 10.21 7.69
CA TRP A 453 -18.28 9.81 7.38
C TRP A 453 -19.33 10.41 8.31
N VAL A 454 -19.13 11.68 8.71
CA VAL A 454 -20.08 12.42 9.59
C VAL A 454 -21.48 12.50 8.95
N ASN A 455 -21.55 12.40 7.62
CA ASN A 455 -22.78 12.37 6.85
C ASN A 455 -22.62 11.52 5.59
N GLN A 456 -23.73 11.31 4.85
CA GLN A 456 -23.79 10.46 3.66
C GLN A 456 -22.98 10.95 2.45
N TRP A 457 -22.39 12.15 2.51
CA TRP A 457 -21.54 12.70 1.47
C TRP A 457 -20.04 12.54 1.79
N GLY A 458 -19.68 11.85 2.88
CA GLY A 458 -18.31 11.64 3.28
C GLY A 458 -17.67 12.87 3.94
N GLY A 459 -18.46 13.64 4.72
CA GLY A 459 -17.92 14.74 5.52
C GLY A 459 -16.92 14.25 6.56
N GLU A 460 -15.80 14.98 6.74
CA GLU A 460 -14.75 14.67 7.71
C GLU A 460 -14.52 15.84 8.66
N TRP A 461 -14.53 15.57 9.97
CA TRP A 461 -14.11 16.53 10.98
C TRP A 461 -12.70 16.19 11.46
N ARG A 462 -11.77 17.11 11.26
CA ARG A 462 -10.34 16.92 11.50
C ARG A 462 -9.85 17.91 12.56
N ASN A 463 -9.25 17.40 13.62
CA ASN A 463 -8.68 18.18 14.70
C ASN A 463 -7.21 17.83 14.89
N GLU A 464 -6.37 18.83 15.01
CA GLU A 464 -4.92 18.67 15.14
C GLU A 464 -4.40 19.53 16.29
N LEU A 465 -3.57 18.92 17.12
CA LEU A 465 -2.81 19.61 18.17
C LEU A 465 -1.34 19.30 18.01
N GLN A 466 -0.55 20.32 17.73
CA GLN A 466 0.91 20.22 17.71
C GLN A 466 1.50 21.01 18.86
N ILE A 467 2.52 20.43 19.50
CA ILE A 467 3.30 21.04 20.57
C ILE A 467 4.78 20.92 20.19
N GLY A 468 5.52 22.01 20.29
CA GLY A 468 6.94 22.03 19.97
C GLY A 468 7.43 23.40 19.51
N GLU A 469 8.34 23.41 18.53
CA GLU A 469 8.89 24.63 17.90
C GLU A 469 7.76 25.51 17.33
N THR A 470 6.83 24.89 16.65
CA THR A 470 5.57 25.50 16.24
C THR A 470 4.43 24.78 16.95
N SER A 471 3.76 25.49 17.88
CA SER A 471 2.59 24.94 18.55
C SER A 471 1.33 25.44 17.87
N TYR A 472 0.44 24.52 17.50
CA TYR A 472 -0.83 24.91 16.89
C TYR A 472 -1.99 24.00 17.30
N PHE A 473 -3.19 24.56 17.22
CA PHE A 473 -4.46 23.85 17.22
C PHE A 473 -5.21 24.17 15.94
N SER A 474 -5.71 23.15 15.26
CA SER A 474 -6.54 23.28 14.06
C SER A 474 -7.80 22.43 14.21
N SER A 475 -8.94 23.00 13.95
CA SER A 475 -10.22 22.29 13.82
C SER A 475 -10.84 22.63 12.49
N MET A 476 -11.03 21.63 11.62
CA MET A 476 -11.47 21.81 10.25
C MET A 476 -12.54 20.77 9.91
N PHE A 477 -13.63 21.22 9.31
CA PHE A 477 -14.64 20.35 8.74
C PHE A 477 -14.55 20.36 7.22
N TYR A 478 -14.23 19.22 6.63
CA TYR A 478 -14.23 19.03 5.16
C TYR A 478 -15.57 18.47 4.73
N GLN A 479 -16.30 19.19 3.89
CA GLN A 479 -17.62 18.80 3.40
C GLN A 479 -17.63 18.77 1.87
N PRO A 480 -17.66 17.58 1.24
CA PRO A 480 -18.01 17.44 -0.16
C PRO A 480 -19.45 17.93 -0.41
N LEU A 481 -19.70 18.54 -1.56
CA LEU A 481 -21.02 19.06 -1.94
C LEU A 481 -21.85 18.02 -2.72
N GLY A 482 -21.76 16.77 -2.34
CA GLY A 482 -22.43 15.61 -2.93
C GLY A 482 -21.59 14.35 -2.81
N VAL A 483 -22.15 13.21 -3.17
CA VAL A 483 -21.43 11.94 -3.23
C VAL A 483 -20.38 12.04 -4.32
N ASN A 484 -19.11 11.75 -3.99
CA ASN A 484 -17.96 11.85 -4.89
C ASN A 484 -17.88 13.18 -5.68
N SER A 485 -18.39 14.28 -5.09
CA SER A 485 -18.38 15.60 -5.71
C SER A 485 -16.96 16.17 -5.76
N PRO A 486 -16.52 16.75 -6.88
CA PRO A 486 -15.25 17.49 -6.92
C PRO A 486 -15.29 18.79 -6.12
N PHE A 487 -16.49 19.31 -5.79
CA PHE A 487 -16.65 20.55 -5.04
C PHE A 487 -16.75 20.29 -3.55
N PHE A 488 -16.12 21.14 -2.76
CA PHE A 488 -16.14 21.06 -1.31
C PHE A 488 -16.19 22.43 -0.65
N VAL A 489 -16.66 22.44 0.59
CA VAL A 489 -16.55 23.56 1.53
C VAL A 489 -15.75 23.13 2.76
N ARG A 490 -14.94 24.06 3.30
CA ARG A 490 -14.02 23.79 4.40
C ARG A 490 -13.97 24.95 5.39
N PRO A 491 -14.89 25.05 6.37
CA PRO A 491 -14.73 25.90 7.52
C PRO A 491 -13.55 25.42 8.39
N LYS A 492 -12.75 26.36 8.91
CA LYS A 492 -11.57 26.11 9.72
C LYS A 492 -11.43 27.12 10.84
N LEU A 493 -11.11 26.64 12.05
CA LEU A 493 -10.55 27.42 13.15
C LEU A 493 -9.08 27.01 13.31
N TYR A 494 -8.21 27.99 13.48
CA TYR A 494 -6.79 27.77 13.58
C TYR A 494 -6.17 28.71 14.60
N TYR A 495 -5.32 28.17 15.45
CA TYR A 495 -4.47 28.94 16.36
C TYR A 495 -3.05 28.41 16.25
N GLU A 496 -2.09 29.31 16.10
CA GLU A 496 -0.67 28.97 16.03
C GLU A 496 0.13 29.95 16.86
N THR A 497 1.19 29.43 17.48
CA THR A 497 2.24 30.27 18.11
C THR A 497 3.59 29.70 17.74
N GLN A 498 4.50 30.55 17.33
CA GLN A 498 5.85 30.21 16.95
C GLN A 498 6.81 31.23 17.53
N SER A 499 7.89 30.76 18.18
CA SER A 499 8.98 31.60 18.67
C SER A 499 10.23 31.37 17.83
N TYR A 500 10.94 32.44 17.52
CA TYR A 500 12.23 32.37 16.84
C TYR A 500 13.15 33.50 17.30
N ASP A 501 14.45 33.21 17.26
CA ASP A 501 15.48 34.19 17.60
C ASP A 501 15.78 35.09 16.41
N LEU A 502 15.96 36.39 16.68
CA LEU A 502 16.48 37.33 15.72
C LEU A 502 17.98 37.51 15.91
N TYR A 503 18.69 37.64 14.81
CA TYR A 503 20.14 37.76 14.80
C TYR A 503 20.58 39.02 14.06
N ASN A 504 21.70 39.61 14.49
CA ASN A 504 22.35 40.66 13.73
C ASN A 504 23.22 40.10 12.59
N ASP A 505 23.78 40.97 11.75
CA ASP A 505 24.64 40.58 10.63
C ASP A 505 25.86 39.74 11.06
N GLY A 506 26.34 39.94 12.28
CA GLY A 506 27.43 39.16 12.88
C GLY A 506 27.00 37.79 13.45
N GLY A 507 25.72 37.38 13.33
CA GLY A 507 25.21 36.14 13.84
C GLY A 507 25.02 36.07 15.36
N HIS A 508 24.98 37.22 16.07
CA HIS A 508 24.67 37.29 17.50
C HIS A 508 23.17 37.46 17.69
N ALA A 509 22.57 36.65 18.58
CA ALA A 509 21.17 36.77 18.93
C ALA A 509 20.87 38.14 19.57
N LEU A 510 19.88 38.82 19.03
CA LEU A 510 19.38 40.11 19.54
C LEU A 510 18.26 39.88 20.55
N GLY A 511 17.43 38.87 20.32
CA GLY A 511 16.30 38.55 21.18
C GLY A 511 15.38 37.53 20.51
N THR A 512 14.38 37.08 21.25
CA THR A 512 13.37 36.13 20.78
C THR A 512 12.05 36.83 20.54
N ILE A 513 11.40 36.55 19.41
CA ILE A 513 10.07 37.02 19.04
C ILE A 513 9.10 35.86 19.05
N GLU A 514 7.92 36.11 19.60
CA GLU A 514 6.79 35.21 19.51
C GLU A 514 5.73 35.77 18.56
N ASN A 515 5.40 35.02 17.52
CA ASN A 515 4.27 35.30 16.64
C ASN A 515 3.11 34.39 17.04
N SER A 516 1.92 34.94 17.15
CA SER A 516 0.69 34.16 17.30
C SER A 516 -0.36 34.61 16.30
N VAL A 517 -1.11 33.62 15.80
CA VAL A 517 -2.18 33.81 14.83
C VAL A 517 -3.41 33.03 15.31
N PHE A 518 -4.54 33.73 15.40
CA PHE A 518 -5.84 33.09 15.55
C PHE A 518 -6.66 33.38 14.30
N GLU A 519 -7.16 32.34 13.64
CA GLU A 519 -7.86 32.46 12.35
C GLU A 519 -9.19 31.69 12.37
N GLY A 520 -10.24 32.33 11.85
CA GLY A 520 -11.49 31.68 11.46
C GLY A 520 -11.72 31.90 9.97
N SER A 521 -11.87 30.84 9.18
CA SER A 521 -11.99 30.93 7.73
C SER A 521 -12.99 29.91 7.15
N ILE A 522 -13.49 30.24 5.96
CA ILE A 522 -14.29 29.33 5.12
C ILE A 522 -13.64 29.30 3.74
N THR A 523 -13.36 28.09 3.25
CA THR A 523 -12.77 27.86 1.94
C THR A 523 -13.77 27.08 1.06
N LEU A 524 -13.98 27.55 -0.15
CA LEU A 524 -14.68 26.83 -1.23
C LEU A 524 -13.64 26.33 -2.21
N GLY A 525 -13.74 25.07 -2.62
CA GLY A 525 -12.75 24.50 -3.51
C GLY A 525 -13.32 23.49 -4.49
N THR A 526 -12.49 23.14 -5.45
CA THR A 526 -12.77 22.09 -6.42
C THR A 526 -11.52 21.24 -6.68
N GLU A 527 -11.72 19.96 -6.84
CA GLU A 527 -10.73 19.03 -7.34
C GLU A 527 -10.76 19.04 -8.86
N LEU A 528 -9.78 19.68 -9.50
CA LEU A 528 -9.65 19.77 -10.95
C LEU A 528 -9.28 18.42 -11.57
N SER A 529 -8.59 17.62 -10.81
CA SER A 529 -8.23 16.23 -11.08
C SER A 529 -7.87 15.53 -9.77
N ARG A 530 -7.62 14.23 -9.83
CA ARG A 530 -7.10 13.48 -8.67
C ARG A 530 -5.85 14.13 -8.06
N ASN A 531 -5.02 14.82 -8.87
CA ASN A 531 -3.73 15.38 -8.46
C ASN A 531 -3.74 16.89 -8.25
N ALA A 532 -4.79 17.57 -8.66
CA ALA A 532 -4.86 19.03 -8.63
C ALA A 532 -6.12 19.54 -7.95
N ALA A 533 -5.99 20.56 -7.12
CA ALA A 533 -7.10 21.25 -6.48
C ALA A 533 -6.88 22.76 -6.51
N PHE A 534 -7.98 23.47 -6.62
CA PHE A 534 -8.05 24.92 -6.55
C PHE A 534 -9.08 25.32 -5.50
N SER A 535 -8.78 26.38 -4.72
CA SER A 535 -9.74 26.87 -3.75
C SER A 535 -9.60 28.36 -3.50
N VAL A 536 -10.70 28.96 -3.10
CA VAL A 536 -10.80 30.36 -2.66
C VAL A 536 -11.37 30.37 -1.26
N GLY A 537 -10.74 31.14 -0.36
CA GLY A 537 -11.15 31.28 1.03
C GLY A 537 -11.31 32.72 1.45
N ALA A 538 -12.07 32.91 2.50
CA ALA A 538 -12.18 34.20 3.20
C ALA A 538 -12.28 33.95 4.70
N GLY A 539 -11.79 34.91 5.49
CA GLY A 539 -11.79 34.79 6.94
C GLY A 539 -11.32 36.03 7.66
N TYR A 540 -11.16 35.87 8.95
CA TYR A 540 -10.56 36.86 9.84
C TYR A 540 -9.35 36.24 10.53
N ALA A 541 -8.25 36.99 10.61
CA ALA A 541 -7.05 36.63 11.33
C ALA A 541 -6.72 37.68 12.37
N HIS A 542 -6.51 37.25 13.61
CA HIS A 542 -5.93 38.06 14.65
C HIS A 542 -4.43 37.72 14.75
N LEU A 543 -3.60 38.71 14.43
CA LEU A 543 -2.16 38.59 14.32
C LEU A 543 -1.51 39.34 15.48
N LYS A 544 -0.61 38.70 16.22
CA LYS A 544 0.11 39.28 17.30
C LYS A 544 1.56 38.89 17.26
N THR A 545 2.43 39.93 17.36
CA THR A 545 3.88 39.76 17.46
C THR A 545 4.38 40.49 18.66
N LYS A 546 5.17 39.86 19.52
CA LYS A 546 5.76 40.46 20.71
C LYS A 546 7.17 39.92 20.95
N PRO A 547 8.12 40.77 21.43
CA PRO A 547 9.38 40.28 21.93
C PRO A 547 9.14 39.58 23.28
N THR A 548 9.81 38.42 23.48
CA THR A 548 9.72 37.62 24.70
C THR A 548 11.03 37.59 25.48
N VAL A 549 12.16 37.69 24.81
CA VAL A 549 13.51 37.71 25.42
C VAL A 549 14.38 38.78 24.75
N GLY A 550 15.16 39.51 25.53
CA GLY A 550 16.10 40.53 25.04
C GLY A 550 15.44 41.85 24.63
N THR A 551 16.25 42.79 24.16
CA THR A 551 15.80 44.06 23.56
C THR A 551 16.04 43.98 22.05
N VAL A 552 14.99 43.90 21.29
CA VAL A 552 15.08 43.97 19.83
C VAL A 552 14.95 45.44 19.43
N PRO A 553 16.03 46.07 18.96
CA PRO A 553 15.99 47.51 18.61
C PRO A 553 14.95 47.75 17.50
N ASN A 554 14.16 48.79 17.63
CA ASN A 554 13.15 49.24 16.66
C ASN A 554 12.01 48.25 16.41
N TRP A 555 11.76 47.30 17.33
CA TRP A 555 10.63 46.38 17.19
C TRP A 555 9.44 46.90 18.02
N GLU A 556 8.37 47.24 17.33
CA GLU A 556 7.10 47.60 17.97
C GLU A 556 6.22 46.36 18.09
N ARG A 557 5.45 46.27 19.17
CA ARG A 557 4.43 45.23 19.36
C ARG A 557 3.36 45.42 18.30
N PHE A 558 3.10 44.36 17.54
CA PHE A 558 2.04 44.31 16.54
C PHE A 558 0.87 43.49 17.11
N ASP A 559 -0.35 43.99 17.08
CA ASP A 559 -1.54 43.35 17.62
C ASP A 559 -2.75 43.85 16.80
N THR A 560 -3.18 43.08 15.79
CA THR A 560 -4.22 43.52 14.85
C THR A 560 -5.14 42.42 14.44
N THR A 561 -6.38 42.74 14.07
CA THR A 561 -7.36 41.84 13.46
C THR A 561 -7.68 42.34 12.08
N ALA A 562 -7.54 41.47 11.09
CA ALA A 562 -7.80 41.81 9.71
C ALA A 562 -8.64 40.74 9.00
N PRO A 563 -9.65 41.12 8.21
CA PRO A 563 -10.26 40.23 7.25
C PRO A 563 -9.27 39.92 6.14
N PHE A 564 -9.36 38.70 5.59
CA PHE A 564 -8.54 38.29 4.45
C PHE A 564 -9.34 37.52 3.42
N VAL A 565 -8.80 37.51 2.21
CA VAL A 565 -9.17 36.57 1.15
C VAL A 565 -7.93 35.80 0.73
N GLU A 566 -8.11 34.53 0.37
CA GLU A 566 -7.01 33.70 -0.07
C GLU A 566 -7.38 32.86 -1.28
N LEU A 567 -6.37 32.55 -2.06
CA LEU A 567 -6.41 31.67 -3.20
C LEU A 567 -5.33 30.61 -3.04
N ASN A 568 -5.69 29.34 -3.23
CA ASN A 568 -4.76 28.23 -3.13
C ASN A 568 -4.90 27.34 -4.38
N PHE A 569 -3.76 26.97 -4.93
CA PHE A 569 -3.65 25.94 -5.95
C PHE A 569 -2.61 24.91 -5.52
N ARG A 570 -2.94 23.64 -5.58
CA ARG A 570 -2.00 22.55 -5.29
C ARG A 570 -2.08 21.50 -6.38
N TYR A 571 -0.93 21.12 -6.89
CA TYR A 571 -0.71 19.96 -7.73
C TYR A 571 0.27 19.02 -7.02
N ASP A 572 -0.07 17.73 -6.92
CA ASP A 572 0.74 16.75 -6.21
C ASP A 572 0.52 15.36 -6.80
N ASN A 573 1.52 14.84 -7.51
CA ASN A 573 1.56 13.46 -7.98
C ASN A 573 2.91 12.78 -7.68
N LEU A 574 3.62 13.25 -6.63
CA LEU A 574 4.83 12.58 -6.17
C LEU A 574 4.52 11.12 -5.80
N ASP A 575 5.40 10.20 -6.18
CA ASP A 575 5.34 8.79 -5.80
C ASP A 575 5.66 8.58 -4.32
N ASP A 576 6.52 9.40 -3.75
CA ASP A 576 6.87 9.43 -2.33
C ASP A 576 7.11 10.87 -1.88
N VAL A 577 6.82 11.18 -0.62
CA VAL A 577 7.04 12.55 -0.09
C VAL A 577 8.39 12.71 0.60
N ASN A 578 9.02 11.62 1.04
CA ASN A 578 10.28 11.63 1.77
C ASN A 578 11.47 11.48 0.82
N PHE A 579 11.36 10.53 -0.12
CA PHE A 579 12.40 10.21 -1.10
C PHE A 579 11.79 10.09 -2.51
N PRO A 580 11.20 11.18 -3.04
CA PRO A 580 10.48 11.14 -4.31
C PRO A 580 11.43 10.83 -5.46
N LYS A 581 10.97 9.98 -6.38
CA LYS A 581 11.68 9.59 -7.60
C LYS A 581 10.98 10.08 -8.85
N LYS A 582 9.65 10.20 -8.78
CA LYS A 582 8.78 10.55 -9.92
C LYS A 582 7.69 11.51 -9.49
N GLY A 583 7.14 12.20 -10.48
CA GLY A 583 6.04 13.12 -10.27
C GLY A 583 6.48 14.56 -10.08
N ALA A 584 5.61 15.38 -9.53
CA ALA A 584 5.84 16.79 -9.25
C ALA A 584 4.94 17.26 -8.09
N PHE A 585 5.42 18.21 -7.34
CA PHE A 585 4.63 18.95 -6.36
C PHE A 585 4.71 20.43 -6.69
N VAL A 586 3.57 21.11 -6.70
CA VAL A 586 3.47 22.57 -6.82
C VAL A 586 2.39 23.05 -5.85
N ASP A 587 2.73 23.96 -4.97
CA ASP A 587 1.80 24.60 -4.02
C ASP A 587 1.91 26.12 -4.18
N PHE A 588 0.82 26.75 -4.58
CA PHE A 588 0.72 28.20 -4.72
C PHE A 588 -0.35 28.73 -3.76
N LYS A 589 0.01 29.77 -3.02
CA LYS A 589 -0.88 30.48 -2.10
C LYS A 589 -0.76 31.99 -2.34
N ALA A 590 -1.89 32.64 -2.41
CA ALA A 590 -1.98 34.09 -2.41
C ALA A 590 -2.98 34.51 -1.35
N ARG A 591 -2.60 35.40 -0.44
CA ARG A 591 -3.47 35.94 0.61
C ARG A 591 -3.37 37.45 0.62
N ARG A 592 -4.50 38.10 0.73
CA ARG A 592 -4.59 39.56 0.87
C ARG A 592 -5.43 39.89 2.11
N TYR A 593 -4.84 40.68 3.03
CA TYR A 593 -5.54 41.21 4.16
C TYR A 593 -6.12 42.59 3.78
N VAL A 594 -7.36 42.85 4.19
CA VAL A 594 -8.11 44.07 3.86
C VAL A 594 -8.29 44.85 5.17
N HIS A 595 -8.01 46.16 5.15
CA HIS A 595 -8.10 47.06 6.33
C HIS A 595 -7.33 46.52 7.55
N VAL A 596 -6.02 46.75 7.57
CA VAL A 596 -5.18 46.54 8.76
C VAL A 596 -5.16 47.87 9.54
N ASP A 597 -5.91 47.94 10.65
CA ASP A 597 -6.20 49.17 11.39
C ASP A 597 -4.96 49.90 11.96
N GLU A 598 -3.83 49.24 12.13
CA GLU A 598 -2.63 49.81 12.74
C GLU A 598 -1.50 50.16 11.76
N SER A 599 -1.76 50.19 10.46
CA SER A 599 -0.77 50.58 9.46
C SER A 599 -1.26 51.74 8.60
N PRO A 600 -1.11 53.01 9.07
CA PRO A 600 -1.59 54.16 8.33
C PRO A 600 -0.92 54.37 6.97
N GLU A 601 0.29 53.82 6.77
CA GLU A 601 1.07 54.03 5.55
C GLU A 601 0.92 52.87 4.51
N LYS A 602 0.46 51.65 4.93
CA LYS A 602 0.26 50.50 4.04
C LYS A 602 -1.04 49.77 4.41
N PRO A 603 -2.20 50.24 3.94
CA PRO A 603 -3.51 49.68 4.33
C PRO A 603 -3.78 48.27 3.79
N GLU A 604 -2.89 47.71 2.97
CA GLU A 604 -3.06 46.41 2.31
C GLU A 604 -1.82 45.55 2.50
N VAL A 605 -2.02 44.40 3.16
CA VAL A 605 -0.97 43.39 3.33
C VAL A 605 -1.27 42.23 2.37
N SER A 606 -0.29 41.84 1.58
CA SER A 606 -0.38 40.72 0.63
C SER A 606 0.79 39.77 0.83
N ASP A 607 0.47 38.49 0.84
CA ASP A 607 1.43 37.36 0.90
C ASP A 607 1.25 36.49 -0.33
N TYR A 608 2.33 36.22 -1.04
CA TYR A 608 2.38 35.26 -2.16
C TYR A 608 3.45 34.22 -1.85
N TYR A 609 3.14 32.96 -2.10
CA TYR A 609 4.07 31.86 -1.89
C TYR A 609 3.89 30.79 -2.94
N LEU A 610 4.99 30.35 -3.52
CA LEU A 610 5.06 29.25 -4.48
C LEU A 610 6.14 28.27 -4.00
N SER A 611 5.83 27.00 -3.97
CA SER A 611 6.78 25.91 -3.72
C SER A 611 6.65 24.85 -4.79
N ALA A 612 7.79 24.33 -5.28
CA ALA A 612 7.83 23.27 -6.26
C ALA A 612 8.89 22.22 -5.88
N ILE A 613 8.59 20.94 -6.11
CA ILE A 613 9.50 19.81 -5.95
C ILE A 613 9.40 18.96 -7.21
N LEU A 614 10.53 18.75 -7.88
CA LEU A 614 10.62 18.05 -9.16
C LEU A 614 11.73 16.99 -9.06
N PRO A 615 11.41 15.73 -8.75
CA PRO A 615 12.35 14.63 -8.77
C PRO A 615 12.62 14.14 -10.20
N TYR A 616 13.79 13.58 -10.41
CA TYR A 616 14.18 12.90 -11.64
C TYR A 616 14.95 11.63 -11.33
N ASP A 617 14.45 10.50 -11.81
CA ASP A 617 15.06 9.17 -11.65
C ASP A 617 16.02 8.89 -12.83
N TRP A 618 17.32 8.83 -12.56
CA TRP A 618 18.37 8.52 -13.54
C TRP A 618 18.53 7.01 -13.77
N GLY A 619 17.80 6.18 -13.03
CA GLY A 619 18.02 4.74 -12.97
C GLY A 619 19.21 4.36 -12.09
N ASN A 620 19.43 3.04 -11.92
CA ASN A 620 20.50 2.49 -11.07
C ASN A 620 20.52 3.05 -9.64
N ASP A 621 19.35 3.30 -9.08
CA ASP A 621 19.14 3.85 -7.73
C ASP A 621 19.65 5.31 -7.53
N TYR A 622 19.93 6.05 -8.63
CA TYR A 622 20.26 7.48 -8.58
C TYR A 622 19.04 8.35 -8.83
N VAL A 623 18.84 9.34 -7.96
CA VAL A 623 17.75 10.32 -8.07
C VAL A 623 18.32 11.72 -7.85
N SER A 624 17.83 12.69 -8.61
CA SER A 624 17.99 14.11 -8.31
C SER A 624 16.64 14.77 -8.01
N ILE A 625 16.62 15.73 -7.10
CA ILE A 625 15.44 16.50 -6.72
C ILE A 625 15.78 17.97 -6.87
N LEU A 626 15.02 18.66 -7.72
CA LEU A 626 15.02 20.12 -7.78
C LEU A 626 13.88 20.62 -6.89
N ALA A 627 14.21 21.35 -5.82
CA ALA A 627 13.26 22.06 -4.98
C ALA A 627 13.43 23.56 -5.18
N ALA A 628 12.35 24.28 -5.35
CA ALA A 628 12.36 25.73 -5.50
C ALA A 628 11.22 26.37 -4.69
N ARG A 629 11.48 27.55 -4.15
CA ARG A 629 10.48 28.36 -3.45
C ARG A 629 10.62 29.82 -3.85
N ALA A 630 9.49 30.47 -3.99
CA ALA A 630 9.40 31.91 -4.22
C ALA A 630 8.33 32.49 -3.30
N GLY A 631 8.60 33.63 -2.71
CA GLY A 631 7.66 34.31 -1.83
C GLY A 631 7.82 35.81 -1.93
N SER A 632 6.71 36.54 -1.81
CA SER A 632 6.70 37.99 -1.71
C SER A 632 5.64 38.43 -0.72
N SER A 633 6.00 39.31 0.19
CA SER A 633 5.12 39.81 1.24
C SER A 633 5.35 41.31 1.46
N THR A 634 4.29 42.00 1.77
CA THR A 634 4.38 43.36 2.24
C THR A 634 4.77 43.45 3.74
N ILE A 635 4.81 42.29 4.44
CA ILE A 635 5.26 42.21 5.84
C ILE A 635 6.80 42.10 5.86
N PRO A 636 7.51 43.04 6.54
CA PRO A 636 8.96 42.98 6.66
C PRO A 636 9.40 41.66 7.33
N GLY A 637 10.45 41.02 6.78
CA GLY A 637 11.02 39.82 7.37
C GLY A 637 10.10 38.59 7.39
N ARG A 638 9.08 38.55 6.55
CA ARG A 638 8.06 37.47 6.49
C ARG A 638 8.64 36.09 6.27
N PHE A 639 9.69 35.99 5.47
CA PHE A 639 10.34 34.77 5.14
C PHE A 639 11.65 34.62 5.89
N ALA A 640 11.83 33.46 6.52
CA ALA A 640 13.03 33.06 7.22
C ALA A 640 13.57 31.75 6.66
N ILE A 641 14.87 31.66 6.40
CA ILE A 641 15.52 30.47 5.90
C ILE A 641 16.76 30.08 6.69
N GLY A 642 17.13 28.82 6.63
CA GLY A 642 18.23 28.15 7.30
C GLY A 642 17.86 26.67 7.50
N GLY A 643 18.85 25.84 7.81
CA GLY A 643 18.68 24.42 8.05
C GLY A 643 18.91 23.55 6.81
N LEU A 644 18.86 22.24 6.99
CA LEU A 644 19.16 21.25 5.98
C LEU A 644 18.28 21.39 4.73
N PHE A 645 18.88 21.45 3.54
CA PHE A 645 18.28 21.69 2.22
C PHE A 645 17.58 23.03 2.06
N ASN A 646 17.73 23.91 3.04
CA ASN A 646 17.17 25.25 3.07
C ASN A 646 18.24 26.26 3.55
N MET A 647 19.41 26.28 2.93
CA MET A 647 20.66 26.92 3.33
C MET A 647 21.40 26.10 4.39
N SER A 648 21.79 24.90 4.00
CA SER A 648 22.55 23.97 4.84
C SER A 648 23.86 24.60 5.36
N GLY A 649 24.09 24.53 6.67
CA GLY A 649 25.18 25.21 7.37
C GLY A 649 24.68 26.38 8.20
N ALA A 650 23.61 27.05 7.80
CA ALA A 650 22.98 28.12 8.55
C ALA A 650 21.88 27.56 9.49
N TYR A 651 21.74 28.17 10.67
CA TYR A 651 20.58 27.93 11.54
C TYR A 651 19.30 28.55 10.95
N TYR A 652 18.14 28.08 11.36
CA TYR A 652 16.85 28.63 10.89
C TYR A 652 16.70 30.11 11.32
N GLY A 653 16.23 30.96 10.42
CA GLY A 653 16.12 32.40 10.69
C GLY A 653 17.42 33.17 10.51
N ARG A 654 18.54 32.54 10.13
CA ARG A 654 19.82 33.23 9.84
C ARG A 654 19.66 34.30 8.76
N TYR A 655 18.83 34.01 7.77
CA TYR A 655 18.51 34.92 6.68
C TYR A 655 16.99 35.15 6.66
N THR A 656 16.60 36.42 6.66
CA THR A 656 15.20 36.84 6.63
C THR A 656 14.99 37.88 5.52
N GLY A 657 13.78 37.98 5.00
CA GLY A 657 13.42 38.92 3.96
C GLY A 657 11.92 39.00 3.71
N SER A 658 11.49 40.03 3.00
CA SER A 658 10.11 40.23 2.54
C SER A 658 9.87 39.56 1.19
N ASP A 659 10.91 39.48 0.35
CA ASP A 659 10.93 38.71 -0.87
C ASP A 659 11.94 37.56 -0.71
N LEU A 660 11.56 36.37 -1.23
CA LEU A 660 12.35 35.16 -1.14
C LEU A 660 12.38 34.46 -2.48
N PHE A 661 13.56 34.02 -2.89
CA PHE A 661 13.72 32.94 -3.86
C PHE A 661 14.76 31.97 -3.37
N THR A 662 14.44 30.67 -3.30
CA THR A 662 15.40 29.60 -2.98
C THR A 662 15.31 28.50 -4.00
N THR A 663 16.46 27.88 -4.27
CA THR A 663 16.55 26.68 -5.07
C THR A 663 17.57 25.72 -4.47
N SER A 664 17.25 24.44 -4.49
CA SER A 664 18.10 23.35 -3.98
C SER A 664 18.10 22.21 -4.97
N LEU A 665 19.30 21.81 -5.42
CA LEU A 665 19.48 20.60 -6.22
C LEU A 665 20.08 19.53 -5.30
N ILE A 666 19.35 18.47 -5.07
CA ILE A 666 19.73 17.37 -4.17
C ILE A 666 19.93 16.14 -5.02
N GLY A 667 21.15 15.57 -5.00
CA GLY A 667 21.47 14.29 -5.63
C GLY A 667 21.60 13.21 -4.55
N MET A 668 21.00 12.04 -4.78
CA MET A 668 21.11 10.91 -3.85
C MET A 668 21.18 9.57 -4.56
N LYS A 669 21.83 8.62 -3.91
CA LYS A 669 21.91 7.23 -4.34
C LYS A 669 21.47 6.32 -3.21
N ARG A 670 20.63 5.37 -3.51
CA ARG A 670 20.32 4.26 -2.62
C ARG A 670 21.48 3.28 -2.60
N ILE A 671 22.06 3.03 -1.41
CA ILE A 671 23.29 2.21 -1.27
C ILE A 671 23.01 0.78 -0.79
N ASN A 672 21.81 0.52 -0.25
CA ASN A 672 21.43 -0.82 0.12
C ASN A 672 20.11 -1.19 -0.56
N ARG A 673 20.02 -2.42 -1.02
CA ARG A 673 18.74 -2.95 -1.50
C ARG A 673 17.91 -3.52 -0.35
N GLY A 674 18.48 -3.61 0.91
CA GLY A 674 17.87 -4.24 2.05
C GLY A 674 17.27 -5.60 1.65
N GLY A 675 17.21 -6.61 2.52
CA GLY A 675 16.29 -7.72 2.27
C GLY A 675 14.84 -7.22 2.17
N PHE A 676 13.90 -8.10 1.98
CA PHE A 676 12.46 -7.80 1.80
C PHE A 676 11.90 -6.78 2.83
N TRP A 677 12.39 -6.80 4.08
CA TRP A 677 12.05 -5.87 5.17
C TRP A 677 13.15 -4.84 5.49
N GLY A 678 14.15 -4.69 4.65
CA GLY A 678 15.28 -3.81 4.91
C GLY A 678 14.95 -2.33 4.75
N VAL A 679 15.42 -1.52 5.71
CA VAL A 679 15.31 -0.06 5.67
C VAL A 679 16.18 0.48 4.51
N PRO A 680 15.60 1.19 3.51
CA PRO A 680 16.37 1.85 2.47
C PRO A 680 17.33 2.89 3.05
N VAL A 681 18.60 2.84 2.65
CA VAL A 681 19.63 3.82 3.06
C VAL A 681 20.12 4.55 1.81
N TYR A 682 20.24 5.87 1.92
CA TYR A 682 20.66 6.77 0.86
C TYR A 682 21.90 7.53 1.30
N VAL A 683 22.78 7.83 0.35
CA VAL A 683 23.85 8.83 0.49
C VAL A 683 23.65 9.90 -0.56
N GLY A 684 23.94 11.14 -0.22
CA GLY A 684 23.69 12.22 -1.16
C GLY A 684 24.40 13.51 -0.79
N ALA A 685 24.22 14.50 -1.67
CA ALA A 685 24.70 15.84 -1.51
C ALA A 685 23.67 16.86 -2.04
N SER A 686 23.72 18.09 -1.55
CA SER A 686 22.94 19.22 -2.05
C SER A 686 23.83 20.39 -2.49
N VAL A 687 23.31 21.16 -3.43
CA VAL A 687 23.79 22.50 -3.76
C VAL A 687 22.58 23.43 -3.68
N GLU A 688 22.73 24.55 -2.97
CA GLU A 688 21.63 25.42 -2.60
C GLU A 688 21.99 26.87 -2.90
N ALA A 689 20.99 27.65 -3.32
CA ALA A 689 21.13 29.08 -3.52
C ALA A 689 19.86 29.80 -3.07
N ALA A 690 20.03 30.98 -2.46
CA ALA A 690 18.94 31.81 -2.00
C ALA A 690 19.20 33.28 -2.29
N HIS A 691 18.14 34.00 -2.62
CA HIS A 691 18.12 35.46 -2.70
C HIS A 691 16.97 35.97 -1.82
N LEU A 692 17.29 36.93 -0.93
CA LEU A 692 16.32 37.56 -0.06
C LEU A 692 16.45 39.08 -0.20
N ASN A 693 15.31 39.76 -0.22
CA ASN A 693 15.23 41.21 -0.22
C ASN A 693 14.49 41.69 1.03
N GLN A 694 15.05 42.69 1.71
CA GLN A 694 14.47 43.23 2.95
C GLN A 694 13.35 44.24 2.69
N GLU A 695 13.36 44.92 1.54
CA GLU A 695 12.36 45.92 1.18
C GLU A 695 11.26 45.33 0.28
N SER A 696 10.04 45.40 0.79
CA SER A 696 8.83 45.01 0.05
C SER A 696 8.60 45.90 -1.17
N GLY A 697 8.35 45.30 -2.33
CA GLY A 697 7.92 46.02 -3.55
C GLY A 697 9.03 46.56 -4.44
N ASN A 698 10.28 46.28 -4.17
CA ASN A 698 11.36 46.57 -5.11
C ASN A 698 11.37 45.50 -6.22
N SER A 699 11.14 45.91 -7.46
CA SER A 699 10.75 45.09 -8.62
C SER A 699 11.78 44.06 -9.13
N LYS A 700 12.85 43.79 -8.41
CA LYS A 700 13.86 42.80 -8.78
C LYS A 700 13.74 41.53 -7.90
N PHE A 701 12.72 40.78 -8.14
CA PHE A 701 12.46 39.48 -7.50
C PHE A 701 13.64 38.49 -7.69
N ILE A 702 14.39 38.63 -8.77
CA ILE A 702 15.64 37.89 -9.03
C ILE A 702 16.70 38.93 -9.44
N ASN A 703 17.69 39.13 -8.60
CA ASN A 703 18.84 39.95 -8.96
C ASN A 703 19.78 39.16 -9.88
N SER A 704 20.17 39.75 -11.00
CA SER A 704 21.15 39.18 -11.92
C SER A 704 22.58 39.15 -11.38
N ASP A 705 22.84 39.87 -10.28
CA ASP A 705 24.13 39.87 -9.59
C ASP A 705 24.25 38.63 -8.70
N TRP A 706 24.98 37.61 -9.21
CA TRP A 706 25.19 36.33 -8.54
C TRP A 706 25.99 36.47 -7.20
N ASP A 707 26.70 37.54 -7.00
CA ASP A 707 27.45 37.79 -5.76
C ASP A 707 26.53 38.15 -4.60
N SER A 708 25.35 38.68 -4.88
CA SER A 708 24.30 38.96 -3.86
C SER A 708 23.58 37.70 -3.35
N TRP A 709 23.75 36.54 -4.01
CA TRP A 709 23.10 35.29 -3.63
C TRP A 709 23.85 34.59 -2.52
N LYS A 710 23.10 34.16 -1.50
CA LYS A 710 23.59 33.20 -0.51
C LYS A 710 23.67 31.83 -1.11
N LYS A 711 24.75 31.10 -0.88
CA LYS A 711 25.06 29.79 -1.43
C LYS A 711 25.33 28.82 -0.28
N ALA A 712 24.92 27.58 -0.42
CA ALA A 712 25.16 26.54 0.58
C ALA A 712 25.26 25.16 -0.11
N GLY A 713 25.72 24.18 0.64
CA GLY A 713 25.73 22.80 0.22
C GLY A 713 25.82 21.86 1.40
N SER A 714 25.43 20.61 1.20
CA SER A 714 25.55 19.59 2.23
C SER A 714 25.92 18.23 1.65
N VAL A 715 26.43 17.36 2.52
CA VAL A 715 26.53 15.94 2.30
C VAL A 715 25.76 15.21 3.39
N PHE A 716 25.10 14.11 3.04
CA PHE A 716 24.22 13.43 3.97
C PHE A 716 24.14 11.91 3.79
N VAL A 717 23.76 11.25 4.87
CA VAL A 717 23.26 9.87 4.87
C VAL A 717 21.80 9.95 5.36
N ALA A 718 20.91 9.23 4.68
CA ALA A 718 19.50 9.18 5.06
C ALA A 718 18.98 7.76 5.08
N ALA A 719 17.93 7.51 5.88
CA ALA A 719 17.26 6.22 5.96
C ALA A 719 15.74 6.43 5.96
N ASP A 720 15.05 5.63 5.15
CA ASP A 720 13.58 5.61 5.12
C ASP A 720 13.07 4.56 6.09
N SER A 721 12.85 4.97 7.34
CA SER A 721 12.48 4.07 8.42
C SER A 721 10.96 3.98 8.63
N ILE A 722 10.52 2.94 9.35
CA ILE A 722 9.10 2.76 9.73
C ILE A 722 8.54 3.89 10.61
N VAL A 723 9.43 4.64 11.27
CA VAL A 723 9.05 5.82 12.08
C VAL A 723 9.20 7.14 11.31
N GLY A 724 9.50 7.07 10.01
CA GLY A 724 9.73 8.21 9.13
C GLY A 724 11.19 8.38 8.72
N PRO A 725 11.49 9.38 7.86
CA PRO A 725 12.82 9.60 7.32
C PRO A 725 13.79 10.10 8.40
N LEU A 726 15.01 9.58 8.38
CA LEU A 726 16.12 9.97 9.24
C LEU A 726 17.24 10.53 8.38
N TYR A 727 17.87 11.64 8.81
CA TYR A 727 19.01 12.23 8.14
C TYR A 727 20.14 12.52 9.14
N LEU A 728 21.37 12.25 8.71
CA LEU A 728 22.59 12.74 9.31
C LEU A 728 23.37 13.49 8.24
N ALA A 729 23.67 14.78 8.44
CA ALA A 729 24.22 15.61 7.40
C ALA A 729 25.26 16.61 7.96
N VAL A 730 26.14 17.06 7.07
CA VAL A 730 27.03 18.21 7.32
C VAL A 730 26.77 19.22 6.21
N GLY A 731 26.50 20.47 6.57
CA GLY A 731 26.29 21.56 5.64
C GLY A 731 27.19 22.73 5.90
N GLN A 732 27.44 23.52 4.84
CA GLN A 732 28.24 24.73 4.90
C GLN A 732 27.66 25.80 3.97
N THR A 733 27.67 27.06 4.42
CA THR A 733 27.28 28.24 3.63
C THR A 733 28.48 28.92 3.02
N SER A 734 28.25 29.82 2.04
CA SER A 734 29.28 30.74 1.51
C SER A 734 29.84 31.70 2.56
N ASP A 735 29.05 31.99 3.60
CA ASP A 735 29.44 32.86 4.72
C ASP A 735 30.25 32.09 5.78
N GLN A 736 30.68 30.86 5.48
CA GLN A 736 31.47 29.95 6.33
C GLN A 736 30.74 29.42 7.57
N ASP A 737 29.43 29.60 7.68
CA ASP A 737 28.64 28.94 8.71
C ASP A 737 28.60 27.42 8.39
N THR A 738 28.89 26.58 9.40
CA THR A 738 28.92 25.12 9.28
C THR A 738 28.08 24.51 10.37
N ALA A 739 27.23 23.54 10.01
CA ALA A 739 26.44 22.77 10.94
C ALA A 739 26.44 21.27 10.62
N VAL A 740 26.37 20.47 11.67
CA VAL A 740 26.12 19.03 11.60
C VAL A 740 24.67 18.81 12.00
N TYR A 741 23.91 18.07 11.20
CA TYR A 741 22.48 17.88 11.44
C TYR A 741 22.15 16.44 11.77
N PHE A 742 21.33 16.24 12.78
CA PHE A 742 20.46 15.08 12.91
C PHE A 742 19.02 15.53 12.69
N PHE A 743 18.30 14.84 11.83
CA PHE A 743 16.92 15.18 11.50
C PHE A 743 16.07 13.90 11.44
N TRP A 744 15.03 13.86 12.23
CA TRP A 744 13.96 12.87 12.13
C TRP A 744 12.69 13.60 11.67
N GLY A 745 12.13 13.13 10.58
CA GLY A 745 11.04 13.77 9.87
C GLY A 745 11.48 14.32 8.51
N ARG A 746 10.69 15.19 7.93
CA ARG A 746 10.96 15.75 6.60
C ARG A 746 11.71 17.07 6.69
N PRO A 747 12.90 17.21 6.11
CA PRO A 747 13.66 18.46 6.11
C PRO A 747 13.11 19.51 5.14
N PHE A 748 12.31 19.11 4.11
CA PHE A 748 11.67 20.05 3.20
C PHE A 748 10.47 20.72 3.88
N ARG A 749 10.54 22.02 4.09
CA ARG A 749 9.46 22.85 4.64
C ARG A 749 8.78 23.66 3.55
#